data_9c90238f28d9e685829b05a9373e5203
#
_entry.id   9c90238f28d9e685829b05a9373e5203
#
_cell.length_a   1.000
_cell.length_b   1.000
_cell.length_c   1.000
_cell.angle_alpha   90.00
_cell.angle_beta   90.00
_cell.angle_gamma   90.00
#
_symmetry.space_group_name_H-M   'P 1'
#
loop_
_entity.id
_entity.type
_entity.pdbx_description
1 polymer ?
#
loop_
_entity_poly.entity_id
_entity_poly.type
_entity_poly.pdbx_seq_one_letter_code
_entity_poly.pdbx_strand_id
1 'polypeptide(L)'
;MDQMVLKVQQWLNFTYGYRKGFNLIEEDGYTGWGTIGALITALQFELGVESPNGVFGPTTTQLYKDKIGSLSTNSIVERTNLNRIVQGALYCKGYDPKEFSDVFSSSTESAIKLLQNDAGITQTGLVDVVLLKSLLSMNAFKLLQFGDYDGKDTIREVQRYLNKNYISNIYFSSNVGLVPCDGMYGRTTNKALIYALQIEENISEPNGVFGPATSDGCLPIPSETRDPKRVYLLQAALYCNGFDPNGFDGSFGNGAKNAVMKFQEFCNLSIDGSAGPQTWKSLLTSTGDPLRKGKACDTTDTITQERAKFLIADGRSYVGRYLTGKFRITSDELDTIYSNNLKLIPIMQVLGWENYHFSTSSGNRDALDAISVALFNQFSENTVIYFAIDFDALSTDVPLYIEPYFKSIKKIFDDPILNPKKYRIGVYAPRAICSTLYKKGYSVSSYVSGMSSGFDGNIGAPLPENWSFDQIYEYPDGVGNGNSHLALDNVIARTGHEEFCSSVNTKYSLENLNKTINDHPFFKCMGLNFTGLGSLVFYEDLMFKCSISASRTVSLGEENSSSITISNGKFDSINFKDSLTKLSTSLSASGAATLSEKLKIFNDQEITVSMTTSPDYIKFKISAPPIDNKDVAPFPITLSLNIEIKKLDSISIKELATTTYSKLSQMAYNTANGLVYIGKIVLCIVASALVIYVLSNGIVAALSAIAVGSAFSGTVIAGVIIVLLLTILNEPFKDSDQIN
;
A
#
# COMPACT_ATOMS: atom_id res chain seq x y z
N MET A 1 8.50 0.01 28.01
CA MET A 1 7.55 -0.62 28.96
C MET A 1 7.20 0.36 30.08
N ASP A 2 5.93 0.76 30.18
CA ASP A 2 5.42 1.65 31.23
C ASP A 2 4.82 0.79 32.36
N GLN A 3 5.31 0.93 33.58
CA GLN A 3 4.92 0.12 34.72
C GLN A 3 3.46 0.35 35.14
N MET A 4 2.91 1.54 34.90
CA MET A 4 1.52 1.82 35.23
C MET A 4 0.57 1.25 34.16
N VAL A 5 0.96 1.29 32.89
CA VAL A 5 0.22 0.61 31.82
C VAL A 5 0.23 -0.90 32.04
N LEU A 6 1.39 -1.48 32.42
CA LEU A 6 1.49 -2.90 32.80
C LEU A 6 0.51 -3.24 33.94
N LYS A 7 0.46 -2.42 35.00
CA LYS A 7 -0.45 -2.59 36.12
C LYS A 7 -1.93 -2.53 35.68
N VAL A 8 -2.26 -1.66 34.74
CA VAL A 8 -3.61 -1.57 34.14
C VAL A 8 -3.95 -2.85 33.37
N GLN A 9 -3.01 -3.37 32.56
CA GLN A 9 -3.21 -4.62 31.81
C GLN A 9 -3.42 -5.81 32.74
N GLN A 10 -2.61 -5.95 33.78
CA GLN A 10 -2.75 -6.97 34.82
C GLN A 10 -4.09 -6.89 35.55
N TRP A 11 -4.50 -5.68 35.94
CA TRP A 11 -5.79 -5.47 36.58
C TRP A 11 -6.96 -5.84 35.65
N LEU A 12 -6.90 -5.51 34.38
CA LEU A 12 -7.92 -5.87 33.39
C LEU A 12 -8.05 -7.38 33.25
N ASN A 13 -6.94 -8.10 33.05
CA ASN A 13 -6.91 -9.55 32.94
C ASN A 13 -7.41 -10.22 34.22
N PHE A 14 -6.96 -9.75 35.38
CA PHE A 14 -7.39 -10.28 36.67
C PHE A 14 -8.90 -10.07 36.96
N THR A 15 -9.40 -8.84 36.66
CA THR A 15 -10.76 -8.44 37.05
C THR A 15 -11.83 -8.98 36.08
N TYR A 16 -11.48 -9.01 34.77
CA TYR A 16 -12.47 -9.33 33.73
C TYR A 16 -12.13 -10.60 32.94
N GLY A 17 -10.95 -11.17 33.09
CA GLY A 17 -10.47 -12.28 32.25
C GLY A 17 -11.37 -13.56 32.34
N TYR A 18 -12.13 -13.72 33.40
CA TYR A 18 -13.07 -14.82 33.53
C TYR A 18 -14.46 -14.53 32.97
N ARG A 19 -14.74 -13.30 32.56
CA ARG A 19 -16.05 -12.90 32.01
C ARG A 19 -16.16 -13.27 30.53
N LYS A 20 -17.28 -13.89 30.17
CA LYS A 20 -17.59 -14.21 28.78
C LYS A 20 -17.65 -12.94 27.95
N GLY A 21 -16.86 -12.87 26.85
CA GLY A 21 -16.77 -11.71 25.99
C GLY A 21 -15.57 -10.78 26.29
N PHE A 22 -14.75 -11.11 27.31
CA PHE A 22 -13.44 -10.48 27.50
C PHE A 22 -12.34 -11.37 26.91
N ASN A 23 -11.46 -10.77 26.12
CA ASN A 23 -10.26 -11.44 25.62
C ASN A 23 -9.08 -11.01 26.47
N LEU A 24 -8.31 -11.98 26.97
CA LEU A 24 -7.06 -11.69 27.67
C LEU A 24 -6.11 -10.91 26.75
N ILE A 25 -5.45 -9.90 27.31
CA ILE A 25 -4.49 -9.06 26.60
C ILE A 25 -3.07 -9.35 27.08
N GLU A 26 -2.09 -9.06 26.22
CA GLU A 26 -0.67 -9.14 26.57
C GLU A 26 -0.32 -8.11 27.64
N GLU A 27 0.48 -8.54 28.64
CA GLU A 27 0.94 -7.70 29.76
C GLU A 27 2.36 -7.18 29.46
N ASP A 28 2.45 -6.31 28.47
CA ASP A 28 3.70 -5.79 27.91
C ASP A 28 4.06 -4.37 28.36
N GLY A 29 3.12 -3.69 29.03
CA GLY A 29 3.26 -2.30 29.46
C GLY A 29 3.26 -1.29 28.33
N TYR A 30 2.74 -1.64 27.14
CA TYR A 30 2.55 -0.73 26.03
C TYR A 30 1.07 -0.44 25.81
N THR A 31 0.77 0.83 25.50
CA THR A 31 -0.59 1.21 25.10
C THR A 31 -0.80 0.83 23.64
N GLY A 32 -1.72 -0.05 23.36
CA GLY A 32 -2.14 -0.45 22.02
C GLY A 32 -3.65 -0.65 21.92
N TRP A 33 -4.13 -1.03 20.75
CA TRP A 33 -5.55 -1.36 20.55
C TRP A 33 -6.05 -2.48 21.49
N GLY A 34 -5.17 -3.44 21.85
CA GLY A 34 -5.49 -4.47 22.82
C GLY A 34 -5.85 -3.88 24.17
N THR A 35 -5.00 -3.02 24.73
CA THR A 35 -5.23 -2.38 26.05
C THR A 35 -6.45 -1.45 26.03
N ILE A 36 -6.59 -0.61 24.98
CA ILE A 36 -7.74 0.31 24.87
C ILE A 36 -9.05 -0.46 24.64
N GLY A 37 -9.04 -1.49 23.79
CA GLY A 37 -10.22 -2.35 23.58
C GLY A 37 -10.66 -3.09 24.86
N ALA A 38 -9.69 -3.54 25.67
CA ALA A 38 -9.98 -4.16 26.96
C ALA A 38 -10.56 -3.18 27.98
N LEU A 39 -10.06 -1.92 28.02
CA LEU A 39 -10.65 -0.86 28.85
C LEU A 39 -12.09 -0.54 28.42
N ILE A 40 -12.37 -0.49 27.10
CA ILE A 40 -13.74 -0.30 26.59
C ILE A 40 -14.62 -1.50 26.96
N THR A 41 -14.13 -2.73 26.82
CA THR A 41 -14.86 -3.93 27.22
C THR A 41 -15.17 -3.91 28.72
N ALA A 42 -14.20 -3.51 29.56
CA ALA A 42 -14.41 -3.33 30.99
C ALA A 42 -15.50 -2.27 31.28
N LEU A 43 -15.45 -1.12 30.62
CA LEU A 43 -16.49 -0.11 30.70
C LEU A 43 -17.86 -0.65 30.30
N GLN A 44 -17.94 -1.41 29.24
CA GLN A 44 -19.18 -2.04 28.76
C GLN A 44 -19.76 -3.02 29.82
N PHE A 45 -18.92 -3.79 30.48
CA PHE A 45 -19.37 -4.64 31.60
C PHE A 45 -19.93 -3.79 32.76
N GLU A 46 -19.24 -2.72 33.16
CA GLU A 46 -19.70 -1.86 34.25
C GLU A 46 -21.00 -1.10 33.89
N LEU A 47 -21.20 -0.81 32.61
CA LEU A 47 -22.44 -0.21 32.09
C LEU A 47 -23.56 -1.25 31.89
N GLY A 48 -23.28 -2.55 32.00
CA GLY A 48 -24.25 -3.62 31.79
C GLY A 48 -24.64 -3.82 30.34
N VAL A 49 -23.69 -3.72 29.41
CA VAL A 49 -23.88 -4.10 28.01
C VAL A 49 -23.96 -5.62 27.92
N GLU A 50 -25.01 -6.16 27.31
CA GLU A 50 -25.25 -7.62 27.22
C GLU A 50 -24.14 -8.34 26.44
N SER A 51 -23.65 -7.74 25.37
CA SER A 51 -22.62 -8.31 24.53
C SER A 51 -21.47 -7.29 24.32
N PRO A 52 -20.54 -7.19 25.28
CA PRO A 52 -19.37 -6.31 25.17
C PRO A 52 -18.51 -6.70 23.96
N ASN A 53 -18.02 -5.68 23.21
CA ASN A 53 -17.32 -5.88 21.95
C ASN A 53 -16.02 -5.04 21.83
N GLY A 54 -15.66 -4.28 22.88
CA GLY A 54 -14.46 -3.44 22.88
C GLY A 54 -14.51 -2.21 21.96
N VAL A 55 -15.71 -1.86 21.45
CA VAL A 55 -15.91 -0.69 20.60
C VAL A 55 -16.75 0.35 21.33
N PHE A 56 -16.26 1.60 21.43
CA PHE A 56 -16.99 2.70 22.04
C PHE A 56 -18.05 3.24 21.07
N GLY A 57 -19.11 2.49 20.84
CA GLY A 57 -20.18 2.78 19.90
C GLY A 57 -21.35 3.59 20.51
N PRO A 58 -22.44 3.76 19.73
CA PRO A 58 -23.64 4.50 20.16
C PRO A 58 -24.26 3.92 21.45
N THR A 59 -24.35 2.61 21.58
CA THR A 59 -24.90 1.94 22.79
C THR A 59 -24.09 2.30 24.04
N THR A 60 -22.75 2.19 23.98
CA THR A 60 -21.86 2.55 25.10
C THR A 60 -21.99 4.03 25.44
N THR A 61 -22.08 4.91 24.41
CA THR A 61 -22.29 6.34 24.56
C THR A 61 -23.59 6.64 25.29
N GLN A 62 -24.69 6.02 24.87
CA GLN A 62 -26.01 6.27 25.46
C GLN A 62 -26.07 5.76 26.90
N LEU A 63 -25.61 4.54 27.15
CA LEU A 63 -25.60 3.97 28.50
C LEU A 63 -24.74 4.77 29.48
N TYR A 64 -23.60 5.32 29.05
CA TYR A 64 -22.79 6.19 29.90
C TYR A 64 -23.55 7.48 30.25
N LYS A 65 -24.17 8.13 29.26
CA LYS A 65 -24.98 9.32 29.49
C LYS A 65 -26.12 9.09 30.48
N ASP A 66 -26.86 7.98 30.32
CA ASP A 66 -28.07 7.68 31.10
C ASP A 66 -27.74 7.21 32.52
N LYS A 67 -26.66 6.45 32.70
CA LYS A 67 -26.33 5.83 33.99
C LYS A 67 -25.32 6.62 34.81
N ILE A 68 -24.46 7.38 34.17
CA ILE A 68 -23.34 8.08 34.81
C ILE A 68 -23.41 9.59 34.60
N GLY A 69 -23.69 10.04 33.36
CA GLY A 69 -23.63 11.45 32.95
C GLY A 69 -22.20 11.99 32.93
N SER A 70 -21.59 12.20 34.10
CA SER A 70 -20.19 12.58 34.26
C SER A 70 -19.59 12.08 35.57
N LEU A 71 -18.27 11.87 35.60
CA LEU A 71 -17.52 11.50 36.80
C LEU A 71 -16.71 12.71 37.31
N SER A 72 -16.65 12.85 38.63
CA SER A 72 -15.90 13.89 39.35
C SER A 72 -15.59 13.46 40.79
N THR A 73 -14.88 14.28 41.55
CA THR A 73 -14.64 14.08 42.99
C THR A 73 -15.92 14.05 43.82
N ASN A 74 -17.02 14.60 43.31
CA ASN A 74 -18.32 14.68 43.97
C ASN A 74 -19.27 13.55 43.51
N SER A 75 -18.86 12.69 42.61
CA SER A 75 -19.70 11.63 42.07
C SER A 75 -19.83 10.49 43.10
N ILE A 76 -21.03 10.22 43.55
CA ILE A 76 -21.34 8.99 44.31
C ILE A 76 -21.58 7.89 43.29
N VAL A 77 -20.54 7.13 42.95
CA VAL A 77 -20.67 6.01 42.04
C VAL A 77 -20.48 4.73 42.82
N GLU A 78 -21.54 3.91 42.92
CA GLU A 78 -21.47 2.59 43.56
C GLU A 78 -20.57 1.59 42.82
N ARG A 79 -20.10 1.96 41.62
CA ARG A 79 -19.30 1.11 40.74
C ARG A 79 -17.84 1.56 40.71
N THR A 80 -17.07 1.01 41.63
CA THR A 80 -15.68 1.36 41.91
C THR A 80 -14.72 1.20 40.70
N ASN A 81 -15.02 0.25 39.80
CA ASN A 81 -14.16 0.00 38.64
C ASN A 81 -14.18 1.11 37.59
N LEU A 82 -15.24 1.94 37.53
CA LEU A 82 -15.27 3.09 36.61
C LEU A 82 -14.12 4.06 36.86
N ASN A 83 -13.78 4.30 38.11
CA ASN A 83 -12.68 5.18 38.47
C ASN A 83 -11.33 4.60 38.03
N ARG A 84 -11.12 3.27 38.21
CA ARG A 84 -9.93 2.58 37.70
C ARG A 84 -9.85 2.58 36.18
N ILE A 85 -10.98 2.46 35.48
CA ILE A 85 -11.02 2.56 34.00
C ILE A 85 -10.56 3.95 33.55
N VAL A 86 -11.05 5.03 34.19
CA VAL A 86 -10.62 6.39 33.88
C VAL A 86 -9.13 6.60 34.19
N GLN A 87 -8.67 6.18 35.38
CA GLN A 87 -7.26 6.27 35.79
C GLN A 87 -6.36 5.46 34.86
N GLY A 88 -6.77 4.23 34.50
CA GLY A 88 -6.07 3.38 33.54
C GLY A 88 -5.98 4.03 32.14
N ALA A 89 -7.07 4.64 31.68
CA ALA A 89 -7.10 5.37 30.45
C ALA A 89 -6.18 6.60 30.47
N LEU A 90 -6.11 7.34 31.60
CA LEU A 90 -5.17 8.44 31.79
C LEU A 90 -3.71 7.96 31.70
N TYR A 91 -3.35 6.87 32.40
CA TYR A 91 -2.01 6.29 32.27
C TYR A 91 -1.69 5.90 30.82
N CYS A 92 -2.63 5.27 30.12
CA CYS A 92 -2.48 4.95 28.71
C CYS A 92 -2.29 6.19 27.82
N LYS A 93 -2.65 7.37 28.30
CA LYS A 93 -2.52 8.66 27.62
C LYS A 93 -1.38 9.54 28.14
N GLY A 94 -0.54 9.01 29.02
CA GLY A 94 0.60 9.73 29.57
C GLY A 94 0.24 10.76 30.65
N TYR A 95 -0.98 10.76 31.15
CA TYR A 95 -1.41 11.60 32.28
C TYR A 95 -1.40 10.79 33.57
N ASP A 96 -0.63 11.22 34.54
CA ASP A 96 -0.45 10.50 35.81
C ASP A 96 -1.47 10.97 36.87
N PRO A 97 -2.53 10.18 37.15
CA PRO A 97 -3.49 10.48 38.23
C PRO A 97 -2.89 10.20 39.61
N LYS A 98 -1.64 9.75 39.73
CA LYS A 98 -0.94 9.40 40.98
C LYS A 98 -1.58 8.30 41.82
N GLU A 99 -2.60 7.65 41.28
CA GLU A 99 -3.36 6.60 41.94
C GLU A 99 -3.91 5.60 40.92
N PHE A 100 -4.16 4.39 41.36
CA PHE A 100 -4.92 3.39 40.63
C PHE A 100 -5.85 2.68 41.62
N SER A 101 -6.97 3.33 41.93
CA SER A 101 -7.88 2.96 43.01
C SER A 101 -9.33 3.10 42.59
N ASP A 102 -10.24 2.77 43.49
CA ASP A 102 -11.69 2.91 43.31
C ASP A 102 -12.21 4.33 43.67
N VAL A 103 -11.32 5.24 44.00
CA VAL A 103 -11.66 6.61 44.36
C VAL A 103 -11.33 7.56 43.21
N PHE A 104 -12.21 8.49 42.92
CA PHE A 104 -11.93 9.63 42.06
C PHE A 104 -11.43 10.80 42.91
N SER A 105 -10.13 10.86 43.15
CA SER A 105 -9.52 11.86 44.03
C SER A 105 -9.22 13.18 43.32
N SER A 106 -8.72 14.14 44.09
CA SER A 106 -8.22 15.42 43.57
C SER A 106 -7.00 15.24 42.65
N SER A 107 -6.25 14.15 42.79
CA SER A 107 -5.12 13.81 41.90
C SER A 107 -5.65 13.38 40.53
N THR A 108 -6.68 12.53 40.46
CA THR A 108 -7.37 12.16 39.23
C THR A 108 -8.00 13.40 38.57
N GLU A 109 -8.67 14.26 39.36
CA GLU A 109 -9.22 15.52 38.84
C GLU A 109 -8.15 16.42 38.26
N SER A 110 -7.00 16.52 38.89
CA SER A 110 -5.87 17.31 38.38
C SER A 110 -5.32 16.78 37.06
N ALA A 111 -5.21 15.46 36.90
CA ALA A 111 -4.80 14.83 35.65
C ALA A 111 -5.81 15.10 34.52
N ILE A 112 -7.13 15.06 34.85
CA ILE A 112 -8.19 15.42 33.90
C ILE A 112 -8.11 16.89 33.50
N LYS A 113 -7.89 17.82 34.45
CA LYS A 113 -7.71 19.25 34.14
C LYS A 113 -6.51 19.50 33.24
N LEU A 114 -5.42 18.76 33.44
CA LEU A 114 -4.23 18.84 32.59
C LEU A 114 -4.57 18.39 31.15
N LEU A 115 -5.25 17.26 31.00
CA LEU A 115 -5.74 16.78 29.70
C LEU A 115 -6.65 17.83 29.03
N GLN A 116 -7.61 18.40 29.77
CA GLN A 116 -8.53 19.42 29.26
C GLN A 116 -7.78 20.68 28.82
N ASN A 117 -6.74 21.08 29.58
CA ASN A 117 -5.87 22.19 29.19
C ASN A 117 -5.15 21.89 27.86
N ASP A 118 -4.57 20.72 27.73
CA ASP A 118 -3.85 20.32 26.52
C ASP A 118 -4.79 20.24 25.31
N ALA A 119 -6.04 19.82 25.54
CA ALA A 119 -7.08 19.81 24.52
C ALA A 119 -7.65 21.22 24.19
N GLY A 120 -7.26 22.25 24.93
CA GLY A 120 -7.75 23.63 24.72
C GLY A 120 -9.19 23.86 25.16
N ILE A 121 -9.76 23.00 26.02
CA ILE A 121 -11.13 23.14 26.53
C ILE A 121 -11.14 23.59 28.00
N THR A 122 -12.33 23.97 28.51
CA THR A 122 -12.50 24.42 29.90
C THR A 122 -12.07 23.30 30.88
N GLN A 123 -11.23 23.68 31.84
CA GLN A 123 -10.67 22.77 32.85
C GLN A 123 -11.68 22.49 33.98
N THR A 124 -12.71 21.74 33.68
CA THR A 124 -13.77 21.42 34.65
C THR A 124 -13.40 20.31 35.64
N GLY A 125 -12.45 19.47 35.28
CA GLY A 125 -12.12 18.22 36.00
C GLY A 125 -13.19 17.14 35.86
N LEU A 126 -14.23 17.36 35.06
CA LEU A 126 -15.31 16.40 34.82
C LEU A 126 -14.94 15.44 33.68
N VAL A 127 -15.32 14.18 33.80
CA VAL A 127 -15.22 13.16 32.74
C VAL A 127 -16.62 12.90 32.20
N ASP A 128 -17.01 13.66 31.21
CA ASP A 128 -18.22 13.39 30.42
C ASP A 128 -17.96 12.31 29.36
N VAL A 129 -18.99 11.95 28.61
CA VAL A 129 -18.90 10.89 27.60
C VAL A 129 -17.94 11.24 26.46
N VAL A 130 -17.82 12.53 26.09
CA VAL A 130 -16.94 12.98 25.00
C VAL A 130 -15.48 12.85 25.41
N LEU A 131 -15.15 13.30 26.63
CA LEU A 131 -13.82 13.16 27.19
C LEU A 131 -13.44 11.68 27.41
N LEU A 132 -14.37 10.87 27.95
CA LEU A 132 -14.12 9.46 28.15
C LEU A 132 -13.88 8.70 26.84
N LYS A 133 -14.67 8.99 25.80
CA LYS A 133 -14.48 8.41 24.47
C LYS A 133 -13.11 8.78 23.89
N SER A 134 -12.65 9.99 24.13
CA SER A 134 -11.32 10.46 23.69
C SER A 134 -10.19 9.79 24.46
N LEU A 135 -10.36 9.59 25.78
CA LEU A 135 -9.41 8.81 26.59
C LEU A 135 -9.31 7.34 26.11
N LEU A 136 -10.44 6.75 25.74
CA LEU A 136 -10.56 5.38 25.25
C LEU A 136 -10.47 5.30 23.71
N SER A 137 -9.55 6.05 23.11
CA SER A 137 -9.28 6.06 21.69
C SER A 137 -7.78 6.05 21.43
N MET A 138 -7.31 5.35 20.42
CA MET A 138 -5.90 5.39 20.01
C MET A 138 -5.53 6.69 19.29
N ASN A 139 -6.51 7.47 18.85
CA ASN A 139 -6.29 8.69 18.07
C ASN A 139 -6.00 9.91 18.94
N ALA A 140 -6.04 9.80 20.26
CA ALA A 140 -5.96 10.96 21.14
C ALA A 140 -4.88 10.81 22.22
N PHE A 141 -4.14 11.84 22.44
CA PHE A 141 -3.43 12.35 23.62
C PHE A 141 -2.14 11.66 24.06
N LYS A 142 -1.94 10.36 24.19
CA LYS A 142 -0.63 9.86 24.65
C LYS A 142 0.49 10.15 23.65
N LEU A 143 0.09 10.22 22.46
CA LEU A 143 0.99 10.52 21.35
C LEU A 143 1.38 11.98 21.34
N LEU A 144 0.95 12.73 22.35
CA LEU A 144 1.07 14.17 22.49
C LEU A 144 2.18 14.59 23.45
N GLN A 145 3.22 13.82 23.59
CA GLN A 145 4.49 14.48 23.89
C GLN A 145 4.87 15.25 22.63
N PHE A 146 4.27 16.46 22.57
CA PHE A 146 4.58 17.47 21.59
C PHE A 146 6.12 17.62 21.53
N GLY A 147 6.69 17.31 20.37
CA GLY A 147 8.14 17.29 20.17
C GLY A 147 8.74 15.94 19.83
N ASP A 148 8.10 14.81 20.18
CA ASP A 148 8.57 13.48 19.82
C ASP A 148 8.15 13.07 18.39
N TYR A 149 7.19 13.79 17.81
CA TYR A 149 6.71 13.62 16.45
C TYR A 149 6.71 14.99 15.79
N ASP A 150 7.04 15.13 14.52
CA ASP A 150 7.17 16.38 13.75
C ASP A 150 5.93 17.32 13.77
N GLY A 151 5.18 17.34 14.87
CA GLY A 151 4.02 18.18 15.10
C GLY A 151 4.40 19.67 15.19
N LYS A 152 3.58 20.53 14.57
CA LYS A 152 3.77 21.98 14.57
C LYS A 152 2.90 22.65 15.62
N ASP A 153 3.49 23.56 16.44
CA ASP A 153 2.76 24.33 17.45
C ASP A 153 1.55 25.05 16.86
N THR A 154 1.71 25.64 15.70
CA THR A 154 0.63 26.37 15.02
C THR A 154 -0.56 25.47 14.65
N ILE A 155 -0.32 24.24 14.18
CA ILE A 155 -1.39 23.28 13.91
C ILE A 155 -2.04 22.83 15.22
N ARG A 156 -1.28 22.67 16.29
CA ARG A 156 -1.80 22.38 17.63
C ARG A 156 -2.76 23.47 18.10
N GLU A 157 -2.40 24.73 17.90
CA GLU A 157 -3.30 25.85 18.25
C GLU A 157 -4.59 25.86 17.40
N VAL A 158 -4.52 25.49 16.12
CA VAL A 158 -5.71 25.26 15.28
C VAL A 158 -6.58 24.16 15.88
N GLN A 159 -6.00 23.02 16.26
CA GLN A 159 -6.72 21.90 16.87
C GLN A 159 -7.39 22.30 18.20
N ARG A 160 -6.68 23.05 19.04
CA ARG A 160 -7.22 23.61 20.29
C ARG A 160 -8.37 24.62 20.05
N TYR A 161 -8.21 25.45 19.02
CA TYR A 161 -9.28 26.37 18.61
C TYR A 161 -10.54 25.61 18.17
N LEU A 162 -10.41 24.55 17.38
CA LEU A 162 -11.52 23.70 16.95
C LEU A 162 -12.24 23.08 18.15
N ASN A 163 -11.50 22.50 19.09
CA ASN A 163 -12.07 21.96 20.32
C ASN A 163 -12.82 23.03 21.12
N LYS A 164 -12.17 24.17 21.37
CA LYS A 164 -12.72 25.26 22.19
C LYS A 164 -14.03 25.79 21.63
N ASN A 165 -14.13 25.97 20.32
CA ASN A 165 -15.24 26.68 19.70
C ASN A 165 -16.37 25.76 19.23
N TYR A 166 -16.11 24.49 18.97
CA TYR A 166 -17.10 23.62 18.32
C TYR A 166 -17.47 22.36 19.12
N ILE A 167 -16.77 22.02 20.21
CA ILE A 167 -17.07 20.79 21.00
C ILE A 167 -18.48 20.80 21.59
N SER A 168 -19.07 21.98 21.88
CA SER A 168 -20.43 22.12 22.37
C SER A 168 -21.51 21.85 21.31
N ASN A 169 -21.16 21.88 20.03
CA ASN A 169 -22.09 21.55 18.95
C ASN A 169 -22.32 20.03 18.92
N ILE A 170 -23.58 19.61 18.90
CA ILE A 170 -23.95 18.19 19.01
C ILE A 170 -23.45 17.36 17.82
N TYR A 171 -23.44 17.90 16.62
CA TYR A 171 -22.95 17.21 15.43
C TYR A 171 -21.43 17.05 15.49
N PHE A 172 -20.72 18.10 15.91
CA PHE A 172 -19.27 18.06 16.08
C PHE A 172 -18.86 17.05 17.17
N SER A 173 -19.43 17.19 18.38
CA SER A 173 -19.08 16.33 19.51
C SER A 173 -19.42 14.84 19.29
N SER A 174 -20.50 14.56 18.56
CA SER A 174 -20.91 13.17 18.28
C SER A 174 -20.06 12.50 17.21
N ASN A 175 -19.59 13.24 16.20
CA ASN A 175 -18.95 12.68 15.01
C ASN A 175 -17.44 12.92 14.93
N VAL A 176 -16.93 13.97 15.55
CA VAL A 176 -15.51 14.30 15.67
C VAL A 176 -15.01 13.98 17.08
N GLY A 177 -15.73 14.45 18.09
CA GLY A 177 -15.29 14.42 19.48
C GLY A 177 -14.21 15.47 19.75
N LEU A 178 -13.28 15.16 20.65
CA LEU A 178 -12.09 16.00 20.83
C LEU A 178 -11.07 15.72 19.71
N VAL A 179 -10.68 16.78 19.01
CA VAL A 179 -9.59 16.73 18.04
C VAL A 179 -8.28 16.52 18.80
N PRO A 180 -7.46 15.54 18.42
CA PRO A 180 -6.11 15.38 18.96
C PRO A 180 -5.30 16.66 18.74
N CYS A 181 -4.69 17.18 19.80
CA CYS A 181 -3.85 18.39 19.73
C CYS A 181 -2.37 18.01 19.55
N ASP A 182 -2.08 17.22 18.51
CA ASP A 182 -0.77 16.64 18.21
C ASP A 182 0.09 17.54 17.31
N GLY A 183 -0.45 18.62 16.82
CA GLY A 183 0.24 19.51 15.88
C GLY A 183 0.39 18.91 14.48
N MET A 184 -0.31 17.81 14.17
CA MET A 184 -0.27 17.15 12.86
C MET A 184 -1.59 17.39 12.13
N TYR A 185 -1.49 17.80 10.87
CA TYR A 185 -2.65 17.82 9.99
C TYR A 185 -2.92 16.41 9.49
N GLY A 186 -4.07 15.87 9.85
CA GLY A 186 -4.49 14.53 9.49
C GLY A 186 -6.00 14.42 9.39
N ARG A 187 -6.52 13.20 9.21
CA ARG A 187 -7.95 12.89 9.00
C ARG A 187 -8.87 13.59 9.99
N THR A 188 -8.58 13.51 11.29
CA THR A 188 -9.45 14.09 12.34
C THR A 188 -9.47 15.61 12.27
N THR A 189 -8.31 16.25 12.08
CA THR A 189 -8.22 17.72 11.95
C THR A 189 -8.93 18.21 10.69
N ASN A 190 -8.77 17.51 9.56
CA ASN A 190 -9.47 17.82 8.32
C ASN A 190 -10.98 17.71 8.47
N LYS A 191 -11.46 16.61 9.04
CA LYS A 191 -12.89 16.39 9.31
C LYS A 191 -13.44 17.48 10.24
N ALA A 192 -12.70 17.86 11.28
CA ALA A 192 -13.06 18.93 12.20
C ALA A 192 -13.17 20.30 11.50
N LEU A 193 -12.26 20.61 10.57
CA LEU A 193 -12.34 21.84 9.77
C LEU A 193 -13.58 21.87 8.88
N ILE A 194 -13.96 20.74 8.27
CA ILE A 194 -15.18 20.65 7.45
C ILE A 194 -16.42 20.83 8.34
N TYR A 195 -16.52 20.17 9.50
CA TYR A 195 -17.62 20.37 10.45
C TYR A 195 -17.71 21.82 10.92
N ALA A 196 -16.57 22.42 11.29
CA ALA A 196 -16.53 23.82 11.73
C ALA A 196 -17.00 24.76 10.63
N LEU A 197 -16.57 24.56 9.39
CA LEU A 197 -17.04 25.35 8.24
C LEU A 197 -18.55 25.21 8.05
N GLN A 198 -19.08 23.98 8.07
CA GLN A 198 -20.51 23.71 7.93
C GLN A 198 -21.35 24.38 9.04
N ILE A 199 -20.84 24.42 10.27
CA ILE A 199 -21.50 25.11 11.39
C ILE A 199 -21.53 26.62 11.17
N GLU A 200 -20.42 27.22 10.75
CA GLU A 200 -20.36 28.67 10.47
C GLU A 200 -21.16 29.09 9.21
N GLU A 201 -21.42 28.12 8.31
CA GLU A 201 -22.32 28.28 7.15
C GLU A 201 -23.78 28.02 7.49
N ASN A 202 -24.11 27.75 8.76
CA ASN A 202 -25.45 27.46 9.25
C ASN A 202 -26.12 26.26 8.54
N ILE A 203 -25.34 25.25 8.13
CA ILE A 203 -25.89 24.00 7.59
C ILE A 203 -26.63 23.28 8.72
N SER A 204 -27.92 22.94 8.49
CA SER A 204 -28.81 22.42 9.54
C SER A 204 -28.31 21.09 10.12
N GLU A 205 -27.70 20.24 9.29
CA GLU A 205 -27.17 18.93 9.67
C GLU A 205 -25.72 18.78 9.17
N PRO A 206 -24.74 19.37 9.85
CA PRO A 206 -23.33 19.19 9.55
C PRO A 206 -22.96 17.69 9.53
N ASN A 207 -22.30 17.22 8.48
CA ASN A 207 -21.99 15.80 8.28
C ASN A 207 -20.50 15.51 8.05
N GLY A 208 -19.67 16.56 7.96
CA GLY A 208 -18.22 16.46 7.74
C GLY A 208 -17.83 16.02 6.32
N VAL A 209 -18.77 16.06 5.36
CA VAL A 209 -18.53 15.79 3.93
C VAL A 209 -18.68 17.11 3.16
N PHE A 210 -17.69 17.47 2.37
CA PHE A 210 -17.73 18.66 1.53
C PHE A 210 -18.62 18.42 0.30
N GLY A 211 -19.93 18.41 0.51
CA GLY A 211 -20.94 18.19 -0.52
C GLY A 211 -21.47 19.49 -1.16
N PRO A 212 -22.53 19.40 -1.98
CA PRO A 212 -23.15 20.56 -2.63
C PRO A 212 -23.57 21.64 -1.65
N ALA A 213 -24.26 21.28 -0.54
CA ALA A 213 -24.70 22.26 0.46
C ALA A 213 -23.52 23.06 1.07
N THR A 214 -22.38 22.40 1.37
CA THR A 214 -21.18 23.09 1.84
C THR A 214 -20.60 23.97 0.73
N SER A 215 -20.58 23.50 -0.50
CA SER A 215 -20.11 24.29 -1.64
C SER A 215 -20.94 25.56 -1.87
N ASP A 216 -22.27 25.45 -1.78
CA ASP A 216 -23.20 26.56 -1.96
C ASP A 216 -23.10 27.59 -0.81
N GLY A 217 -22.79 27.12 0.41
CA GLY A 217 -22.53 27.96 1.58
C GLY A 217 -21.20 28.72 1.54
N CYS A 218 -20.22 28.23 0.78
CA CYS A 218 -18.87 28.84 0.67
C CYS A 218 -18.88 30.16 -0.12
N LEU A 219 -19.51 31.20 0.44
CA LEU A 219 -19.41 32.54 -0.14
C LEU A 219 -17.94 32.96 -0.24
N PRO A 220 -17.54 33.63 -1.35
CA PRO A 220 -16.16 34.07 -1.55
C PRO A 220 -15.64 34.95 -0.41
N ILE A 221 -14.41 34.74 0.04
CA ILE A 221 -13.70 35.59 0.97
C ILE A 221 -12.61 36.33 0.21
N PRO A 222 -12.52 37.67 0.19
CA PRO A 222 -13.31 38.60 0.95
C PRO A 222 -14.75 38.77 0.44
N SER A 223 -15.69 38.90 1.35
CA SER A 223 -17.08 39.25 1.09
C SER A 223 -17.49 40.51 1.90
N GLU A 224 -18.64 41.08 1.59
CA GLU A 224 -19.18 42.21 2.34
C GLU A 224 -19.49 41.84 3.80
N THR A 225 -19.85 40.60 4.06
CA THR A 225 -20.05 40.04 5.40
C THR A 225 -18.75 39.40 5.90
N ARG A 226 -18.04 40.15 6.75
CA ARG A 226 -16.81 39.68 7.39
C ARG A 226 -17.18 38.83 8.60
N ASP A 227 -17.21 37.49 8.43
CA ASP A 227 -17.27 36.55 9.54
C ASP A 227 -15.85 36.19 10.00
N PRO A 228 -15.39 36.68 11.18
CA PRO A 228 -14.02 36.37 11.65
C PRO A 228 -13.74 34.90 11.83
N LYS A 229 -14.74 34.09 12.18
CA LYS A 229 -14.54 32.64 12.36
C LYS A 229 -14.31 31.93 11.02
N ARG A 230 -15.05 32.28 9.97
CA ARG A 230 -14.82 31.72 8.64
C ARG A 230 -13.44 32.10 8.10
N VAL A 231 -13.00 33.35 8.34
CA VAL A 231 -11.65 33.78 7.97
C VAL A 231 -10.61 33.03 8.77
N TYR A 232 -10.81 32.79 10.08
CA TYR A 232 -9.91 31.95 10.88
C TYR A 232 -9.80 30.53 10.32
N LEU A 233 -10.93 29.90 9.98
CA LEU A 233 -10.95 28.56 9.38
C LEU A 233 -10.21 28.53 8.05
N LEU A 234 -10.32 29.58 7.23
CA LEU A 234 -9.54 29.70 5.99
C LEU A 234 -8.04 29.80 6.27
N GLN A 235 -7.65 30.65 7.23
CA GLN A 235 -6.25 30.78 7.66
C GLN A 235 -5.71 29.43 8.16
N ALA A 236 -6.50 28.71 8.95
CA ALA A 236 -6.17 27.38 9.46
C ALA A 236 -6.02 26.36 8.32
N ALA A 237 -6.96 26.30 7.38
CA ALA A 237 -6.91 25.38 6.25
C ALA A 237 -5.72 25.65 5.33
N LEU A 238 -5.40 26.93 5.06
CA LEU A 238 -4.22 27.34 4.29
C LEU A 238 -2.93 26.86 4.97
N TYR A 239 -2.79 27.12 6.27
CA TYR A 239 -1.59 26.73 7.02
C TYR A 239 -1.42 25.21 7.08
N CYS A 240 -2.51 24.47 7.30
CA CYS A 240 -2.51 23.01 7.26
C CYS A 240 -2.05 22.45 5.91
N ASN A 241 -2.27 23.18 4.82
CA ASN A 241 -1.81 22.83 3.48
C ASN A 241 -0.42 23.44 3.14
N GLY A 242 0.27 24.06 4.09
CA GLY A 242 1.63 24.57 3.90
C GLY A 242 1.72 26.03 3.41
N PHE A 243 0.60 26.76 3.39
CA PHE A 243 0.53 28.17 2.96
C PHE A 243 0.26 29.09 4.15
N ASP A 244 1.33 29.69 4.68
CA ASP A 244 1.25 30.54 5.87
C ASP A 244 0.50 31.87 5.59
N PRO A 245 -0.64 32.12 6.26
CA PRO A 245 -1.41 33.36 6.12
C PRO A 245 -0.84 34.55 6.92
N ASN A 246 0.30 34.36 7.61
CA ASN A 246 0.92 35.33 8.53
C ASN A 246 0.04 35.68 9.76
N GLY A 247 -0.64 34.70 10.33
CA GLY A 247 -1.44 34.84 11.54
C GLY A 247 -2.84 34.25 11.46
N PHE A 248 -3.48 34.13 12.62
CA PHE A 248 -4.79 33.50 12.83
C PHE A 248 -5.68 34.43 13.61
N ASP A 249 -5.91 35.62 13.06
CA ASP A 249 -6.66 36.72 13.72
C ASP A 249 -8.12 36.84 13.26
N GLY A 250 -8.56 36.00 12.32
CA GLY A 250 -9.87 36.07 11.72
C GLY A 250 -10.05 37.30 10.80
N SER A 251 -8.96 37.93 10.37
CA SER A 251 -8.97 39.08 9.47
C SER A 251 -8.40 38.73 8.11
N PHE A 252 -9.11 39.03 7.04
CA PHE A 252 -8.62 38.79 5.67
C PHE A 252 -7.73 39.93 5.20
N GLY A 253 -6.49 39.94 5.68
CA GLY A 253 -5.45 40.90 5.30
C GLY A 253 -4.61 40.46 4.13
N ASN A 254 -3.55 41.23 3.83
CA ASN A 254 -2.62 40.91 2.74
C ASN A 254 -1.93 39.56 2.91
N GLY A 255 -1.62 39.12 4.12
CA GLY A 255 -1.05 37.82 4.43
C GLY A 255 -1.96 36.67 3.96
N ALA A 256 -3.22 36.68 4.41
CA ALA A 256 -4.21 35.69 4.01
C ALA A 256 -4.46 35.71 2.48
N LYS A 257 -4.60 36.89 1.87
CA LYS A 257 -4.76 37.02 0.42
C LYS A 257 -3.59 36.41 -0.36
N ASN A 258 -2.35 36.71 0.04
CA ASN A 258 -1.16 36.16 -0.58
C ASN A 258 -1.07 34.63 -0.42
N ALA A 259 -1.45 34.10 0.74
CA ALA A 259 -1.50 32.66 0.96
C ALA A 259 -2.55 31.98 0.05
N VAL A 260 -3.73 32.60 -0.11
CA VAL A 260 -4.75 32.12 -1.07
C VAL A 260 -4.21 32.11 -2.49
N MET A 261 -3.59 33.21 -2.95
CA MET A 261 -3.02 33.28 -4.31
C MET A 261 -1.95 32.21 -4.55
N LYS A 262 -1.03 32.00 -3.59
CA LYS A 262 0.01 30.97 -3.69
C LYS A 262 -0.60 29.56 -3.70
N PHE A 263 -1.62 29.31 -2.90
CA PHE A 263 -2.33 28.04 -2.90
C PHE A 263 -3.05 27.79 -4.24
N GLN A 264 -3.73 28.82 -4.76
CA GLN A 264 -4.40 28.75 -6.07
C GLN A 264 -3.42 28.46 -7.21
N GLU A 265 -2.28 29.14 -7.23
CA GLU A 265 -1.20 28.88 -8.19
C GLU A 265 -0.68 27.44 -8.06
N PHE A 266 -0.38 27.01 -6.84
CA PHE A 266 0.14 25.68 -6.56
C PHE A 266 -0.84 24.57 -6.98
N CYS A 267 -2.15 24.74 -6.76
CA CYS A 267 -3.20 23.79 -7.13
C CYS A 267 -3.71 23.95 -8.58
N ASN A 268 -3.07 24.82 -9.38
CA ASN A 268 -3.49 25.11 -10.75
C ASN A 268 -4.95 25.60 -10.84
N LEU A 269 -5.36 26.48 -9.92
CA LEU A 269 -6.65 27.17 -9.91
C LEU A 269 -6.52 28.56 -10.53
N SER A 270 -7.64 29.25 -10.75
CA SER A 270 -7.64 30.69 -11.09
C SER A 270 -7.06 31.50 -9.92
N ILE A 271 -6.02 32.31 -10.19
CA ILE A 271 -5.31 33.08 -9.17
C ILE A 271 -6.00 34.45 -9.01
N ASP A 272 -7.12 34.46 -8.31
CA ASP A 272 -7.91 35.68 -8.05
C ASP A 272 -7.73 36.24 -6.62
N GLY A 273 -7.08 35.47 -5.74
CA GLY A 273 -6.87 35.82 -4.35
C GLY A 273 -8.15 35.81 -3.50
N SER A 274 -9.21 35.15 -4.01
CA SER A 274 -10.49 35.00 -3.32
C SER A 274 -10.74 33.53 -2.96
N ALA A 275 -11.11 33.24 -1.72
CA ALA A 275 -11.42 31.89 -1.31
C ALA A 275 -12.91 31.59 -1.54
N GLY A 276 -13.27 31.26 -2.78
CA GLY A 276 -14.59 30.74 -3.17
C GLY A 276 -14.69 29.21 -3.01
N PRO A 277 -15.82 28.60 -3.44
CA PRO A 277 -16.10 27.17 -3.29
C PRO A 277 -14.98 26.26 -3.81
N GLN A 278 -14.41 26.59 -4.96
CA GLN A 278 -13.35 25.81 -5.59
C GLN A 278 -12.05 25.82 -4.75
N THR A 279 -11.69 26.97 -4.18
CA THR A 279 -10.53 27.10 -3.29
C THR A 279 -10.75 26.32 -2.00
N TRP A 280 -11.90 26.47 -1.36
CA TRP A 280 -12.26 25.74 -0.15
C TRP A 280 -12.24 24.23 -0.35
N LYS A 281 -12.86 23.76 -1.43
CA LYS A 281 -12.91 22.34 -1.75
C LYS A 281 -11.52 21.76 -1.98
N SER A 282 -10.64 22.52 -2.65
CA SER A 282 -9.24 22.10 -2.89
C SER A 282 -8.39 22.10 -1.61
N LEU A 283 -8.70 22.96 -0.62
CA LEU A 283 -8.06 22.97 0.70
C LEU A 283 -8.47 21.77 1.56
N LEU A 284 -9.72 21.31 1.46
CA LEU A 284 -10.31 20.36 2.41
C LEU A 284 -10.59 18.98 1.84
N THR A 285 -10.46 18.78 0.51
CA THR A 285 -10.65 17.48 -0.14
C THR A 285 -9.51 17.16 -1.09
N SER A 286 -9.24 15.88 -1.30
CA SER A 286 -8.20 15.45 -2.25
C SER A 286 -8.60 15.65 -3.70
N THR A 287 -9.88 15.53 -4.03
CA THR A 287 -10.39 15.74 -5.38
C THR A 287 -10.41 17.22 -5.78
N GLY A 288 -10.47 18.12 -4.80
CA GLY A 288 -10.85 19.51 -5.07
C GLY A 288 -12.22 19.55 -5.77
N ASP A 289 -12.38 20.44 -6.74
CA ASP A 289 -13.54 20.44 -7.62
C ASP A 289 -13.35 19.39 -8.74
N PRO A 290 -14.06 18.24 -8.71
CA PRO A 290 -13.91 17.18 -9.70
C PRO A 290 -14.40 17.57 -11.10
N LEU A 291 -15.19 18.65 -11.21
CA LEU A 291 -15.67 19.16 -12.49
C LEU A 291 -14.65 20.04 -13.22
N ARG A 292 -13.51 20.35 -12.57
CA ARG A 292 -12.40 21.05 -13.26
C ARG A 292 -11.94 20.24 -14.45
N LYS A 293 -11.85 20.87 -15.60
CA LYS A 293 -11.34 20.21 -16.79
C LYS A 293 -9.81 20.10 -16.74
N GLY A 294 -9.31 18.87 -16.75
CA GLY A 294 -7.87 18.59 -16.79
C GLY A 294 -7.33 18.67 -18.21
N LYS A 295 -6.03 18.99 -18.34
CA LYS A 295 -5.30 18.85 -19.59
C LYS A 295 -4.71 17.45 -19.80
N ALA A 296 -4.74 16.62 -18.79
CA ALA A 296 -4.30 15.24 -18.82
C ALA A 296 -5.48 14.29 -18.58
N CYS A 297 -5.30 13.05 -18.96
CA CYS A 297 -6.18 11.94 -18.62
C CYS A 297 -5.33 10.66 -18.49
N ASP A 298 -5.88 9.62 -17.88
CA ASP A 298 -5.41 8.27 -18.08
C ASP A 298 -6.56 7.33 -18.42
N THR A 299 -6.24 6.18 -18.98
CA THR A 299 -7.23 5.24 -19.48
C THR A 299 -6.64 3.84 -19.64
N THR A 300 -7.48 2.84 -19.44
CA THR A 300 -7.18 1.44 -19.78
C THR A 300 -7.43 1.15 -21.27
N ASP A 301 -8.17 2.02 -21.96
CA ASP A 301 -8.51 1.84 -23.36
C ASP A 301 -7.38 2.24 -24.30
N THR A 302 -7.22 1.48 -25.39
CA THR A 302 -6.27 1.79 -26.46
C THR A 302 -6.63 3.10 -27.15
N ILE A 303 -5.67 3.99 -27.36
CA ILE A 303 -5.87 5.26 -28.05
C ILE A 303 -5.86 5.04 -29.58
N THR A 304 -7.06 4.93 -30.15
CA THR A 304 -7.27 4.91 -31.61
C THR A 304 -7.22 6.33 -32.18
N GLN A 305 -7.16 6.43 -33.50
CA GLN A 305 -7.17 7.73 -34.19
C GLN A 305 -8.40 8.59 -33.87
N GLU A 306 -9.57 7.95 -33.71
CA GLU A 306 -10.82 8.64 -33.35
C GLU A 306 -10.77 9.13 -31.89
N ARG A 307 -10.26 8.30 -30.99
CA ARG A 307 -10.07 8.65 -29.57
C ARG A 307 -9.04 9.77 -29.40
N ALA A 308 -7.93 9.71 -30.13
CA ALA A 308 -6.92 10.77 -30.09
C ALA A 308 -7.48 12.13 -30.56
N LYS A 309 -8.22 12.16 -31.67
CA LYS A 309 -8.90 13.38 -32.16
C LYS A 309 -9.92 13.89 -31.15
N PHE A 310 -10.68 13.01 -30.51
CA PHE A 310 -11.62 13.39 -29.47
C PHE A 310 -10.89 14.01 -28.26
N LEU A 311 -9.82 13.40 -27.76
CA LEU A 311 -9.06 13.91 -26.62
C LEU A 311 -8.51 15.32 -26.88
N ILE A 312 -8.00 15.59 -28.09
CA ILE A 312 -7.52 16.92 -28.48
C ILE A 312 -8.67 17.91 -28.54
N ALA A 313 -9.79 17.54 -29.16
CA ALA A 313 -10.97 18.40 -29.22
C ALA A 313 -11.55 18.67 -27.82
N ASP A 314 -11.39 17.72 -26.89
CA ASP A 314 -11.70 17.89 -25.49
C ASP A 314 -10.66 18.72 -24.72
N GLY A 315 -9.59 19.18 -25.36
CA GLY A 315 -8.54 20.01 -24.77
C GLY A 315 -7.49 19.24 -23.98
N ARG A 316 -7.39 17.91 -24.15
CA ARG A 316 -6.34 17.10 -23.56
C ARG A 316 -5.04 17.25 -24.33
N SER A 317 -3.94 17.23 -23.61
CA SER A 317 -2.59 17.29 -24.17
C SER A 317 -1.74 16.09 -23.73
N TYR A 318 -2.12 15.43 -22.62
CA TYR A 318 -1.37 14.36 -22.01
C TYR A 318 -2.28 13.15 -21.78
N VAL A 319 -1.74 11.96 -22.04
CA VAL A 319 -2.45 10.70 -21.83
C VAL A 319 -1.58 9.72 -21.06
N GLY A 320 -2.07 9.26 -19.91
CA GLY A 320 -1.49 8.22 -19.08
C GLY A 320 -1.81 6.84 -19.66
N ARG A 321 -0.78 6.02 -19.91
CA ARG A 321 -0.95 4.66 -20.39
C ARG A 321 0.01 3.71 -19.69
N TYR A 322 -0.43 2.47 -19.53
CA TYR A 322 0.29 1.41 -18.84
C TYR A 322 1.39 0.80 -19.71
N LEU A 323 2.57 0.58 -19.16
CA LEU A 323 3.70 -0.03 -19.88
C LEU A 323 3.58 -1.55 -19.98
N THR A 324 2.92 -2.18 -19.01
CA THR A 324 2.85 -3.63 -18.88
C THR A 324 1.42 -4.10 -18.60
N GLY A 325 1.21 -5.42 -18.54
CA GLY A 325 -0.08 -6.01 -18.18
C GLY A 325 -1.09 -6.04 -19.34
N LYS A 326 -2.35 -6.26 -18.99
CA LYS A 326 -3.46 -6.41 -19.93
C LYS A 326 -3.73 -5.14 -20.75
N PHE A 327 -3.55 -3.98 -20.12
CA PHE A 327 -3.88 -2.67 -20.69
C PHE A 327 -2.66 -1.93 -21.24
N ARG A 328 -1.56 -2.65 -21.48
CA ARG A 328 -0.32 -2.03 -21.93
C ARG A 328 -0.46 -1.34 -23.29
N ILE A 329 0.34 -0.31 -23.42
CA ILE A 329 0.49 0.45 -24.64
C ILE A 329 1.15 -0.39 -25.75
N THR A 330 0.74 -0.16 -27.00
CA THR A 330 1.34 -0.79 -28.19
C THR A 330 2.12 0.22 -29.02
N SER A 331 2.97 -0.27 -29.93
CA SER A 331 3.74 0.64 -30.83
C SER A 331 2.83 1.47 -31.73
N ASP A 332 1.78 0.86 -32.27
CA ASP A 332 0.82 1.56 -33.15
C ASP A 332 0.02 2.62 -32.38
N GLU A 333 -0.27 2.34 -31.12
CA GLU A 333 -0.91 3.31 -30.22
C GLU A 333 0.02 4.47 -29.90
N LEU A 334 1.31 4.21 -29.70
CA LEU A 334 2.31 5.26 -29.52
C LEU A 334 2.41 6.17 -30.73
N ASP A 335 2.47 5.60 -31.93
CA ASP A 335 2.46 6.35 -33.20
C ASP A 335 1.19 7.21 -33.32
N THR A 336 0.04 6.68 -32.92
CA THR A 336 -1.23 7.41 -32.89
C THR A 336 -1.18 8.59 -31.91
N ILE A 337 -0.68 8.37 -30.69
CA ILE A 337 -0.54 9.42 -29.67
C ILE A 337 0.33 10.57 -30.19
N TYR A 338 1.52 10.26 -30.71
CA TYR A 338 2.46 11.31 -31.13
C TYR A 338 2.10 11.97 -32.44
N SER A 339 1.54 11.24 -33.42
CA SER A 339 1.07 11.83 -34.69
C SER A 339 -0.07 12.83 -34.49
N ASN A 340 -0.82 12.71 -33.38
CA ASN A 340 -1.85 13.65 -32.98
C ASN A 340 -1.39 14.70 -31.98
N ASN A 341 -0.08 14.89 -31.75
CA ASN A 341 0.50 15.82 -30.78
C ASN A 341 0.09 15.62 -29.32
N LEU A 342 -0.44 14.46 -28.97
CA LEU A 342 -0.59 14.05 -27.58
C LEU A 342 0.75 13.65 -27.01
N LYS A 343 0.90 13.71 -25.69
CA LYS A 343 2.12 13.36 -24.96
C LYS A 343 1.82 12.24 -23.99
N LEU A 344 2.74 11.28 -23.87
CA LEU A 344 2.57 10.11 -23.04
C LEU A 344 3.01 10.37 -21.60
N ILE A 345 2.22 9.93 -20.64
CA ILE A 345 2.60 9.76 -19.24
C ILE A 345 2.76 8.25 -19.00
N PRO A 346 3.98 7.72 -18.91
CA PRO A 346 4.20 6.28 -18.76
C PRO A 346 3.87 5.81 -17.34
N ILE A 347 2.95 4.85 -17.20
CA ILE A 347 2.55 4.26 -15.92
C ILE A 347 3.05 2.82 -15.86
N MET A 348 3.78 2.48 -14.80
CA MET A 348 4.23 1.13 -14.52
C MET A 348 3.38 0.52 -13.39
N GLN A 349 2.55 -0.46 -13.76
CA GLN A 349 1.72 -1.21 -12.83
C GLN A 349 1.58 -2.64 -13.33
N VAL A 350 2.23 -3.58 -12.64
CA VAL A 350 2.02 -5.03 -12.87
C VAL A 350 0.93 -5.52 -11.94
N LEU A 351 1.04 -5.16 -10.69
CA LEU A 351 0.13 -5.36 -9.56
C LEU A 351 0.17 -4.06 -8.74
N GLY A 352 -0.60 -3.92 -7.68
CA GLY A 352 -0.45 -2.67 -6.90
C GLY A 352 -1.62 -2.36 -5.96
N TRP A 353 -2.61 -3.28 -5.86
CA TRP A 353 -3.84 -3.10 -5.07
C TRP A 353 -3.81 -3.76 -3.69
N GLU A 354 -2.65 -4.37 -3.30
CA GLU A 354 -2.44 -4.97 -1.99
C GLU A 354 -1.00 -4.73 -1.52
N ASN A 355 -0.79 -4.57 -0.22
CA ASN A 355 0.53 -4.26 0.34
C ASN A 355 1.58 -5.35 0.05
N TYR A 356 1.19 -6.64 0.05
CA TYR A 356 2.11 -7.75 -0.22
C TYR A 356 2.59 -7.82 -1.68
N HIS A 357 2.02 -7.02 -2.59
CA HIS A 357 2.53 -6.87 -3.95
C HIS A 357 3.89 -6.16 -3.99
N PHE A 358 4.23 -5.42 -2.93
CA PHE A 358 5.43 -4.59 -2.85
C PHE A 358 6.53 -5.30 -2.05
N SER A 359 7.64 -5.56 -2.71
CA SER A 359 8.82 -6.20 -2.13
C SER A 359 10.06 -5.77 -2.91
N THR A 360 11.26 -6.04 -2.36
CA THR A 360 12.52 -5.85 -3.09
C THR A 360 12.53 -6.60 -4.43
N SER A 361 12.00 -7.81 -4.46
CA SER A 361 11.95 -8.63 -5.69
C SER A 361 11.01 -8.03 -6.73
N SER A 362 9.80 -7.61 -6.34
CA SER A 362 8.88 -6.97 -7.28
C SER A 362 9.41 -5.63 -7.76
N GLY A 363 10.08 -4.85 -6.90
CA GLY A 363 10.71 -3.60 -7.32
C GLY A 363 11.83 -3.79 -8.34
N ASN A 364 12.68 -4.80 -8.15
CA ASN A 364 13.71 -5.15 -9.13
C ASN A 364 13.08 -5.56 -10.48
N ARG A 365 12.05 -6.40 -10.46
CA ARG A 365 11.33 -6.83 -11.67
C ARG A 365 10.71 -5.63 -12.38
N ASP A 366 9.93 -4.84 -11.67
CA ASP A 366 9.17 -3.73 -12.24
C ASP A 366 10.10 -2.65 -12.82
N ALA A 367 11.22 -2.38 -12.16
CA ALA A 367 12.24 -1.46 -12.67
C ALA A 367 12.85 -1.95 -13.99
N LEU A 368 13.25 -3.22 -14.05
CA LEU A 368 13.84 -3.79 -15.27
C LEU A 368 12.84 -3.88 -16.41
N ASP A 369 11.59 -4.25 -16.12
CA ASP A 369 10.51 -4.30 -17.09
C ASP A 369 10.20 -2.89 -17.63
N ALA A 370 10.07 -1.89 -16.75
CA ALA A 370 9.84 -0.50 -17.13
C ALA A 370 10.93 0.04 -18.07
N ILE A 371 12.20 -0.15 -17.69
CA ILE A 371 13.35 0.27 -18.51
C ILE A 371 13.37 -0.50 -19.83
N SER A 372 13.10 -1.81 -19.83
CA SER A 372 13.11 -2.62 -21.04
C SER A 372 12.04 -2.16 -22.05
N VAL A 373 10.82 -1.92 -21.56
CA VAL A 373 9.72 -1.40 -22.41
C VAL A 373 10.04 0.01 -22.93
N ALA A 374 10.59 0.88 -22.09
CA ALA A 374 10.97 2.23 -22.47
C ALA A 374 12.09 2.24 -23.53
N LEU A 375 13.10 1.37 -23.40
CA LEU A 375 14.17 1.21 -24.38
C LEU A 375 13.67 0.61 -25.70
N PHE A 376 12.77 -0.39 -25.63
CA PHE A 376 12.16 -1.00 -26.82
C PHE A 376 11.38 0.02 -27.64
N ASN A 377 10.56 0.84 -26.97
CA ASN A 377 9.77 1.90 -27.58
C ASN A 377 10.57 3.19 -27.82
N GLN A 378 11.87 3.20 -27.50
CA GLN A 378 12.79 4.31 -27.69
C GLN A 378 12.33 5.64 -27.05
N PHE A 379 11.82 5.57 -25.82
CA PHE A 379 11.43 6.75 -25.06
C PHE A 379 12.58 7.75 -24.96
N SER A 380 12.23 9.03 -24.91
CA SER A 380 13.20 10.12 -24.76
C SER A 380 14.00 9.99 -23.47
N GLU A 381 15.26 10.44 -23.51
CA GLU A 381 16.12 10.50 -22.33
C GLU A 381 15.47 11.30 -21.21
N ASN A 382 15.70 10.92 -19.94
CA ASN A 382 15.13 11.54 -18.75
C ASN A 382 13.59 11.43 -18.60
N THR A 383 12.92 10.60 -19.41
CA THR A 383 11.48 10.35 -19.21
C THR A 383 11.20 9.85 -17.78
N VAL A 384 10.18 10.40 -17.13
CA VAL A 384 9.70 9.92 -15.84
C VAL A 384 8.73 8.77 -16.06
N ILE A 385 8.94 7.66 -15.35
CA ILE A 385 8.06 6.50 -15.33
C ILE A 385 7.41 6.42 -13.95
N TYR A 386 6.07 6.43 -13.90
CA TYR A 386 5.30 6.47 -12.67
C TYR A 386 4.97 5.05 -12.19
N PHE A 387 5.54 4.65 -11.04
CA PHE A 387 5.27 3.37 -10.40
C PHE A 387 4.04 3.49 -9.50
N ALA A 388 3.05 2.63 -9.73
CA ALA A 388 1.75 2.73 -9.09
C ALA A 388 1.69 2.00 -7.75
N ILE A 389 1.12 2.70 -6.75
CA ILE A 389 0.68 2.18 -5.45
C ILE A 389 -0.81 2.48 -5.36
N ASP A 390 -1.63 1.49 -5.72
CA ASP A 390 -3.06 1.65 -5.97
C ASP A 390 -3.90 0.93 -4.91
N PHE A 391 -3.60 1.21 -3.65
CA PHE A 391 -4.36 0.74 -2.49
C PHE A 391 -4.35 1.77 -1.36
N ASP A 392 -5.22 1.59 -0.37
CA ASP A 392 -5.30 2.46 0.81
C ASP A 392 -4.10 2.19 1.75
N ALA A 393 -2.94 2.69 1.32
CA ALA A 393 -1.68 2.48 2.01
C ALA A 393 -1.60 3.30 3.30
N LEU A 394 -1.33 2.62 4.40
CA LEU A 394 -1.12 3.23 5.71
C LEU A 394 0.36 3.64 5.89
N SER A 395 0.61 4.52 6.85
CA SER A 395 1.98 4.93 7.21
C SER A 395 2.85 3.75 7.65
N THR A 396 2.25 2.69 8.20
CA THR A 396 2.91 1.44 8.60
C THR A 396 3.31 0.56 7.41
N ASP A 397 2.63 0.67 6.27
CA ASP A 397 2.98 -0.07 5.06
C ASP A 397 4.26 0.46 4.41
N VAL A 398 4.59 1.74 4.64
CA VAL A 398 5.75 2.37 4.02
C VAL A 398 7.06 1.66 4.39
N PRO A 399 7.44 1.49 5.67
CA PRO A 399 8.70 0.84 6.02
C PRO A 399 8.71 -0.66 5.72
N LEU A 400 7.55 -1.33 5.75
CA LEU A 400 7.45 -2.77 5.62
C LEU A 400 7.43 -3.26 4.16
N TYR A 401 6.79 -2.51 3.27
CA TYR A 401 6.51 -2.93 1.90
C TYR A 401 6.99 -1.91 0.86
N ILE A 402 6.54 -0.66 0.98
CA ILE A 402 6.69 0.35 -0.07
C ILE A 402 8.13 0.84 -0.18
N GLU A 403 8.79 1.11 0.94
CA GLU A 403 10.18 1.58 0.93
C GLU A 403 11.18 0.55 0.41
N PRO A 404 11.14 -0.74 0.81
CA PRO A 404 11.98 -1.78 0.20
C PRO A 404 11.80 -1.91 -1.31
N TYR A 405 10.55 -1.78 -1.79
CA TYR A 405 10.21 -1.78 -3.22
C TYR A 405 10.87 -0.60 -3.94
N PHE A 406 10.68 0.65 -3.47
CA PHE A 406 11.27 1.83 -4.12
C PHE A 406 12.78 1.91 -3.97
N LYS A 407 13.34 1.42 -2.89
CA LYS A 407 14.79 1.30 -2.72
C LYS A 407 15.42 0.39 -3.77
N SER A 408 14.76 -0.70 -4.12
CA SER A 408 15.23 -1.60 -5.16
C SER A 408 15.07 -1.00 -6.57
N ILE A 409 13.96 -0.31 -6.84
CA ILE A 409 13.78 0.45 -8.08
C ILE A 409 14.89 1.48 -8.25
N LYS A 410 15.14 2.28 -7.20
CA LYS A 410 16.17 3.32 -7.24
C LYS A 410 17.55 2.76 -7.52
N LYS A 411 17.92 1.64 -6.92
CA LYS A 411 19.20 0.96 -7.17
C LYS A 411 19.38 0.65 -8.68
N ILE A 412 18.32 0.21 -9.36
CA ILE A 412 18.37 -0.12 -10.79
C ILE A 412 18.35 1.13 -11.65
N PHE A 413 17.55 2.15 -11.28
CA PHE A 413 17.46 3.39 -12.04
C PHE A 413 18.72 4.26 -11.94
N ASP A 414 19.45 4.16 -10.83
CA ASP A 414 20.74 4.87 -10.64
C ASP A 414 21.91 4.16 -11.38
N ASP A 415 21.75 2.94 -11.83
CA ASP A 415 22.78 2.19 -12.55
C ASP A 415 22.81 2.60 -14.04
N PRO A 416 23.91 3.23 -14.53
CA PRO A 416 23.99 3.72 -15.91
C PRO A 416 24.03 2.62 -16.96
N ILE A 417 24.38 1.37 -16.59
CA ILE A 417 24.36 0.21 -17.48
C ILE A 417 22.93 -0.31 -17.63
N LEU A 418 22.21 -0.37 -16.53
CA LEU A 418 20.82 -0.83 -16.51
C LEU A 418 19.87 0.25 -17.08
N ASN A 419 20.14 1.52 -16.81
CA ASN A 419 19.35 2.68 -17.24
C ASN A 419 20.17 3.67 -18.13
N PRO A 420 20.56 3.25 -19.33
CA PRO A 420 21.43 4.07 -20.19
C PRO A 420 20.79 5.36 -20.69
N LYS A 421 19.46 5.48 -20.64
CA LYS A 421 18.69 6.67 -21.02
C LYS A 421 18.34 7.57 -19.84
N LYS A 422 18.86 7.24 -18.64
CA LYS A 422 18.64 8.01 -17.40
C LYS A 422 17.16 8.27 -17.12
N TYR A 423 16.28 7.29 -17.37
CA TYR A 423 14.88 7.40 -16.99
C TYR A 423 14.77 7.69 -15.51
N ARG A 424 13.76 8.47 -15.12
CA ARG A 424 13.57 8.92 -13.74
C ARG A 424 12.36 8.27 -13.10
N ILE A 425 12.37 8.18 -11.78
CA ILE A 425 11.31 7.56 -11.01
C ILE A 425 10.24 8.58 -10.68
N GLY A 426 9.01 8.34 -11.14
CA GLY A 426 7.79 8.97 -10.65
C GLY A 426 7.03 8.01 -9.74
N VAL A 427 6.09 8.55 -8.98
CA VAL A 427 5.21 7.77 -8.11
C VAL A 427 3.75 8.11 -8.43
N TYR A 428 2.91 7.09 -8.64
CA TYR A 428 1.46 7.19 -8.67
C TYR A 428 0.91 6.63 -7.37
N ALA A 429 0.33 7.47 -6.51
CA ALA A 429 -0.09 7.07 -5.16
C ALA A 429 -0.98 8.15 -4.48
N PRO A 430 -1.58 7.84 -3.31
CA PRO A 430 -2.17 8.84 -2.43
C PRO A 430 -1.17 9.91 -1.98
N ARG A 431 -1.66 11.12 -1.65
CA ARG A 431 -0.89 12.32 -1.31
C ARG A 431 0.22 12.08 -0.28
N ALA A 432 -0.11 11.41 0.83
CA ALA A 432 0.84 11.17 1.91
C ALA A 432 1.99 10.25 1.48
N ILE A 433 1.70 9.22 0.68
CA ILE A 433 2.70 8.28 0.15
C ILE A 433 3.61 9.01 -0.85
N CYS A 434 3.04 9.77 -1.79
CA CYS A 434 3.80 10.61 -2.72
C CYS A 434 4.76 11.54 -1.98
N SER A 435 4.26 12.27 -0.97
CA SER A 435 5.07 13.18 -0.14
C SER A 435 6.20 12.45 0.59
N THR A 436 5.91 11.28 1.14
CA THR A 436 6.89 10.47 1.89
C THR A 436 8.01 9.98 0.98
N LEU A 437 7.67 9.44 -0.18
CA LEU A 437 8.66 8.91 -1.13
C LEU A 437 9.50 10.03 -1.75
N TYR A 438 8.92 11.20 -2.01
CA TYR A 438 9.67 12.38 -2.44
C TYR A 438 10.68 12.86 -1.39
N LYS A 439 10.24 13.04 -0.13
CA LYS A 439 11.11 13.47 0.97
C LYS A 439 12.25 12.50 1.24
N LYS A 440 12.03 11.20 1.02
CA LYS A 440 13.06 10.16 1.11
C LYS A 440 13.96 10.08 -0.11
N GLY A 441 13.71 10.87 -1.17
CA GLY A 441 14.53 10.92 -2.39
C GLY A 441 14.34 9.71 -3.32
N TYR A 442 13.21 9.01 -3.24
CA TYR A 442 12.90 7.89 -4.12
C TYR A 442 12.21 8.31 -5.42
N SER A 443 11.53 9.46 -5.45
CA SER A 443 10.84 9.95 -6.64
C SER A 443 11.18 11.40 -6.95
N VAL A 444 11.14 11.78 -8.22
CA VAL A 444 11.32 13.17 -8.68
C VAL A 444 9.99 13.86 -8.96
N SER A 445 8.95 13.11 -9.23
CA SER A 445 7.62 13.60 -9.60
C SER A 445 6.52 12.72 -9.02
N SER A 446 5.37 13.32 -8.75
CA SER A 446 4.20 12.62 -8.22
C SER A 446 3.00 12.75 -9.16
N TYR A 447 2.38 11.60 -9.41
CA TYR A 447 1.06 11.47 -10.02
C TYR A 447 0.10 11.06 -8.88
N VAL A 448 -0.71 12.00 -8.44
CA VAL A 448 -1.53 11.82 -7.25
C VAL A 448 -2.84 11.14 -7.60
N SER A 449 -3.22 10.09 -6.87
CA SER A 449 -4.54 9.46 -6.97
C SER A 449 -5.59 10.21 -6.13
N GLY A 450 -5.78 11.51 -6.39
CA GLY A 450 -6.65 12.40 -5.61
C GLY A 450 -8.12 11.98 -5.61
N MET A 451 -8.58 11.30 -6.66
CA MET A 451 -9.96 10.78 -6.78
C MET A 451 -10.28 9.71 -5.74
N SER A 452 -9.28 8.97 -5.24
CA SER A 452 -9.43 7.99 -4.16
C SER A 452 -9.63 8.69 -2.81
N SER A 453 -10.68 9.51 -2.71
CA SER A 453 -10.94 10.41 -1.58
C SER A 453 -11.22 9.69 -0.25
N GLY A 454 -11.51 8.39 -0.28
CA GLY A 454 -11.68 7.54 0.90
C GLY A 454 -10.37 7.03 1.49
N PHE A 455 -9.28 7.06 0.73
CA PHE A 455 -7.98 6.56 1.19
C PHE A 455 -7.41 7.42 2.32
N ASP A 456 -6.87 6.76 3.35
CA ASP A 456 -6.28 7.43 4.50
C ASP A 456 -5.15 8.38 4.10
N GLY A 457 -4.37 8.00 3.10
CA GLY A 457 -3.29 8.82 2.56
C GLY A 457 -3.73 10.08 1.81
N ASN A 458 -5.03 10.25 1.53
CA ASN A 458 -5.59 11.42 0.86
C ASN A 458 -6.34 12.37 1.82
N ILE A 459 -6.80 11.88 2.97
CA ILE A 459 -7.60 12.68 3.91
C ILE A 459 -6.68 13.42 4.89
N GLY A 460 -6.75 14.74 4.89
CA GLY A 460 -5.90 15.56 5.76
C GLY A 460 -4.41 15.48 5.38
N ALA A 461 -4.13 15.26 4.11
CA ALA A 461 -2.79 15.29 3.55
C ALA A 461 -2.68 16.42 2.51
N PRO A 462 -1.70 17.33 2.63
CA PRO A 462 -1.42 18.31 1.61
C PRO A 462 -1.04 17.68 0.29
N LEU A 463 -1.32 18.37 -0.81
CA LEU A 463 -0.81 17.98 -2.13
C LEU A 463 0.74 17.99 -2.09
N PRO A 464 1.43 16.95 -2.59
CA PRO A 464 2.90 16.87 -2.50
C PRO A 464 3.58 17.99 -3.28
N GLU A 465 4.73 18.47 -2.77
CA GLU A 465 5.47 19.60 -3.39
C GLU A 465 5.86 19.34 -4.84
N ASN A 466 6.18 18.09 -5.17
CA ASN A 466 6.63 17.63 -6.48
C ASN A 466 5.51 17.05 -7.35
N TRP A 467 4.24 17.41 -7.09
CA TRP A 467 3.16 16.90 -7.93
C TRP A 467 3.23 17.46 -9.34
N SER A 468 3.03 16.61 -10.31
CA SER A 468 2.91 16.96 -11.73
C SER A 468 1.51 16.68 -12.26
N PHE A 469 0.91 15.60 -11.76
CA PHE A 469 -0.43 15.16 -12.15
C PHE A 469 -1.27 14.85 -10.92
N ASP A 470 -2.58 15.18 -10.97
CA ASP A 470 -3.56 14.87 -9.93
C ASP A 470 -4.82 14.31 -10.59
N GLN A 471 -5.07 13.02 -10.40
CA GLN A 471 -6.26 12.32 -10.89
C GLN A 471 -7.42 12.64 -9.94
N ILE A 472 -8.39 13.41 -10.42
CA ILE A 472 -9.42 13.99 -9.58
C ILE A 472 -10.82 13.42 -9.77
N TYR A 473 -11.07 12.73 -10.89
CA TYR A 473 -12.40 12.20 -11.21
C TYR A 473 -12.34 11.10 -12.26
N GLU A 474 -13.09 10.03 -12.04
CA GLU A 474 -13.38 9.00 -13.03
C GLU A 474 -14.73 9.31 -13.67
N TYR A 475 -14.82 9.25 -14.99
CA TYR A 475 -16.09 9.36 -15.68
C TYR A 475 -16.76 7.96 -15.74
N PRO A 476 -17.82 7.69 -14.94
CA PRO A 476 -18.37 6.34 -14.79
C PRO A 476 -18.84 5.72 -16.09
N ASP A 477 -19.40 6.55 -16.99
CA ASP A 477 -19.90 6.13 -18.30
C ASP A 477 -18.88 6.37 -19.43
N GLY A 478 -17.62 6.69 -19.10
CA GLY A 478 -16.62 7.12 -20.05
C GLY A 478 -16.95 8.46 -20.72
N VAL A 479 -16.21 8.79 -21.77
CA VAL A 479 -16.39 10.01 -22.57
C VAL A 479 -16.36 9.70 -24.05
N GLY A 480 -16.87 10.61 -24.89
CA GLY A 480 -16.96 10.42 -26.34
C GLY A 480 -18.16 9.58 -26.75
N ASN A 481 -18.30 9.34 -28.06
CA ASN A 481 -19.42 8.59 -28.64
C ASN A 481 -18.94 7.63 -29.74
N GLY A 482 -19.59 6.48 -29.87
CA GLY A 482 -19.25 5.50 -30.90
C GLY A 482 -17.77 5.10 -30.84
N ASN A 483 -17.05 5.20 -31.95
CA ASN A 483 -15.62 4.80 -32.02
C ASN A 483 -14.67 5.72 -31.22
N SER A 484 -15.14 6.91 -30.79
CA SER A 484 -14.35 7.80 -29.94
C SER A 484 -14.60 7.58 -28.44
N HIS A 485 -15.53 6.70 -28.07
CA HIS A 485 -15.83 6.40 -26.68
C HIS A 485 -14.66 5.71 -26.00
N LEU A 486 -14.32 6.16 -24.78
CA LEU A 486 -13.29 5.54 -23.93
C LEU A 486 -13.59 5.77 -22.44
N ALA A 487 -13.20 4.81 -21.62
CA ALA A 487 -13.08 4.99 -20.18
C ALA A 487 -11.99 6.05 -19.91
N LEU A 488 -12.24 7.00 -19.03
CA LEU A 488 -11.32 8.11 -18.83
C LEU A 488 -11.34 8.63 -17.40
N ASP A 489 -10.17 8.75 -16.84
CA ASP A 489 -9.92 9.48 -15.60
C ASP A 489 -9.45 10.90 -15.91
N ASN A 490 -10.08 11.87 -15.25
CA ASN A 490 -9.78 13.28 -15.39
C ASN A 490 -8.57 13.66 -14.56
N VAL A 491 -7.54 14.17 -15.17
CA VAL A 491 -6.27 14.46 -14.54
C VAL A 491 -5.89 15.94 -14.73
N ILE A 492 -5.60 16.61 -13.64
CA ILE A 492 -5.02 17.95 -13.66
C ILE A 492 -3.51 17.83 -13.87
N ALA A 493 -3.00 18.49 -14.89
CA ALA A 493 -1.56 18.65 -15.09
C ALA A 493 -1.11 20.01 -14.50
N ARG A 494 -0.08 20.00 -13.66
CA ARG A 494 0.48 21.22 -13.06
C ARG A 494 1.27 21.97 -14.10
N THR A 495 0.87 23.21 -14.38
CA THR A 495 1.51 24.05 -15.39
C THR A 495 2.98 24.29 -15.08
N GLY A 496 3.86 23.96 -16.04
CA GLY A 496 5.32 24.12 -15.92
C GLY A 496 6.03 23.02 -15.13
N HIS A 497 5.29 22.02 -14.66
CA HIS A 497 5.83 20.87 -13.91
C HIS A 497 5.40 19.52 -14.51
N GLU A 498 4.86 19.54 -15.72
CA GLU A 498 4.38 18.34 -16.40
C GLU A 498 5.59 17.45 -16.80
N GLU A 499 5.61 16.23 -16.30
CA GLU A 499 6.63 15.22 -16.61
C GLU A 499 6.06 14.15 -17.53
N PHE A 500 6.48 14.13 -18.78
CA PHE A 500 5.95 13.25 -19.81
C PHE A 500 7.03 12.75 -20.77
N CYS A 501 6.72 11.74 -21.58
CA CYS A 501 7.54 11.32 -22.69
C CYS A 501 7.21 12.18 -23.94
N SER A 502 8.20 12.90 -24.47
CA SER A 502 7.99 13.88 -25.52
C SER A 502 8.18 13.36 -26.95
N SER A 503 8.88 12.23 -27.09
CA SER A 503 9.15 11.66 -28.41
C SER A 503 9.38 10.15 -28.29
N VAL A 504 8.99 9.43 -29.34
CA VAL A 504 9.23 8.02 -29.52
C VAL A 504 9.62 7.79 -30.98
N ASN A 505 10.53 6.87 -31.21
CA ASN A 505 10.85 6.39 -32.55
C ASN A 505 10.62 4.88 -32.58
N THR A 506 9.43 4.47 -32.99
CA THR A 506 9.02 3.06 -33.05
C THR A 506 9.77 2.32 -34.16
N LYS A 507 10.99 1.86 -33.88
CA LYS A 507 11.80 1.07 -34.80
C LYS A 507 11.41 -0.41 -34.82
N TYR A 508 10.93 -0.91 -33.67
CA TYR A 508 10.72 -2.33 -33.44
C TYR A 508 9.23 -2.68 -33.46
N SER A 509 8.89 -3.74 -34.21
CA SER A 509 7.49 -4.22 -34.33
C SER A 509 7.12 -5.10 -33.14
N LEU A 510 6.04 -4.74 -32.45
CA LEU A 510 5.49 -5.57 -31.37
C LEU A 510 4.96 -6.91 -31.87
N GLU A 511 4.41 -6.95 -33.09
CA GLU A 511 3.94 -8.16 -33.75
C GLU A 511 5.10 -9.14 -33.99
N ASN A 512 6.21 -8.64 -34.54
CA ASN A 512 7.41 -9.44 -34.76
C ASN A 512 8.03 -9.94 -33.45
N LEU A 513 8.04 -9.10 -32.42
CA LEU A 513 8.46 -9.48 -31.07
C LEU A 513 7.58 -10.59 -30.51
N ASN A 514 6.27 -10.43 -30.53
CA ASN A 514 5.30 -11.41 -30.03
C ASN A 514 5.42 -12.74 -30.75
N LYS A 515 5.54 -12.70 -32.07
CA LYS A 515 5.76 -13.91 -32.88
C LYS A 515 7.03 -14.62 -32.44
N THR A 516 8.15 -13.90 -32.34
CA THR A 516 9.45 -14.46 -31.94
C THR A 516 9.40 -15.10 -30.55
N ILE A 517 8.75 -14.44 -29.59
CA ILE A 517 8.59 -14.94 -28.21
C ILE A 517 7.70 -16.21 -28.19
N ASN A 518 6.56 -16.18 -28.86
CA ASN A 518 5.58 -17.28 -28.82
C ASN A 518 6.01 -18.49 -29.67
N ASP A 519 6.78 -18.27 -30.74
CA ASP A 519 7.37 -19.34 -31.53
C ASP A 519 8.56 -19.97 -30.82
N HIS A 520 9.13 -19.32 -29.80
CA HIS A 520 10.25 -19.85 -29.06
C HIS A 520 9.85 -21.16 -28.33
N PRO A 521 10.61 -22.28 -28.51
CA PRO A 521 10.25 -23.57 -27.94
C PRO A 521 9.97 -23.54 -26.44
N PHE A 522 10.65 -22.66 -25.68
CA PHE A 522 10.47 -22.51 -24.24
C PHE A 522 9.02 -22.11 -23.88
N PHE A 523 8.40 -21.13 -24.58
CA PHE A 523 7.00 -20.77 -24.32
C PHE A 523 6.02 -21.67 -25.05
N LYS A 524 6.39 -22.15 -26.24
CA LYS A 524 5.54 -23.05 -27.01
C LYS A 524 5.27 -24.38 -26.25
N CYS A 525 6.25 -24.92 -25.56
CA CYS A 525 6.05 -26.12 -24.74
C CYS A 525 5.18 -25.88 -23.50
N MET A 526 5.06 -24.64 -23.05
CA MET A 526 4.20 -24.24 -21.93
C MET A 526 2.75 -23.93 -22.34
N GLY A 527 2.46 -23.89 -23.65
CA GLY A 527 1.11 -23.56 -24.15
C GLY A 527 0.63 -22.15 -23.80
N LEU A 528 1.56 -21.24 -23.52
CA LEU A 528 1.27 -19.87 -23.11
C LEU A 528 1.46 -18.91 -24.27
N ASN A 529 0.50 -18.00 -24.44
CA ASN A 529 0.65 -16.85 -25.32
C ASN A 529 1.12 -15.66 -24.49
N PHE A 530 2.32 -15.21 -24.77
CA PHE A 530 2.91 -14.02 -24.16
C PHE A 530 2.95 -12.89 -25.18
N THR A 531 2.69 -11.70 -24.72
CA THR A 531 2.65 -10.55 -25.61
C THR A 531 3.48 -9.39 -25.03
N GLY A 532 4.43 -8.89 -25.80
CA GLY A 532 5.31 -7.75 -25.47
C GLY A 532 6.50 -8.12 -24.58
N LEU A 533 7.13 -7.11 -24.05
CA LEU A 533 8.17 -7.21 -23.03
C LEU A 533 7.56 -7.03 -21.64
N GLY A 534 8.25 -7.54 -20.64
CA GLY A 534 7.90 -7.44 -19.23
C GLY A 534 7.45 -8.75 -18.64
N SER A 535 6.88 -8.66 -17.44
CA SER A 535 6.43 -9.82 -16.67
C SER A 535 4.91 -9.90 -16.65
N LEU A 536 4.38 -11.09 -16.79
CA LEU A 536 2.99 -11.43 -16.61
C LEU A 536 2.84 -12.32 -15.38
N VAL A 537 2.26 -11.79 -14.31
CA VAL A 537 1.91 -12.58 -13.14
C VAL A 537 0.59 -13.29 -13.44
N PHE A 538 0.59 -14.61 -13.41
CA PHE A 538 -0.60 -15.41 -13.68
C PHE A 538 -1.16 -16.09 -12.43
N TYR A 539 -0.40 -16.08 -11.34
CA TYR A 539 -0.87 -16.49 -10.03
C TYR A 539 -0.12 -15.74 -8.94
N GLU A 540 -0.87 -15.23 -7.94
CA GLU A 540 -0.33 -14.67 -6.72
C GLU A 540 -1.29 -14.86 -5.56
N ASP A 541 -0.75 -15.25 -4.41
CA ASP A 541 -1.41 -15.22 -3.12
C ASP A 541 -0.42 -14.76 -2.04
N LEU A 542 -0.82 -14.83 -0.79
CA LEU A 542 0.00 -14.39 0.35
C LEU A 542 1.37 -15.10 0.42
N MET A 543 1.46 -16.34 -0.06
CA MET A 543 2.65 -17.19 0.05
C MET A 543 3.38 -17.42 -1.28
N PHE A 544 2.66 -17.39 -2.40
CA PHE A 544 3.17 -17.78 -3.71
C PHE A 544 2.93 -16.72 -4.76
N LYS A 545 3.94 -16.57 -5.63
CA LYS A 545 3.82 -15.75 -6.83
C LYS A 545 4.43 -16.49 -8.01
N CYS A 546 3.66 -16.65 -9.07
CA CYS A 546 4.12 -17.25 -10.31
C CYS A 546 3.99 -16.26 -11.46
N SER A 547 5.07 -16.06 -12.21
CA SER A 547 5.08 -15.15 -13.36
C SER A 547 5.93 -15.72 -14.49
N ILE A 548 5.56 -15.38 -15.71
CA ILE A 548 6.40 -15.52 -16.88
C ILE A 548 6.92 -14.16 -17.30
N SER A 549 8.10 -14.11 -17.87
CA SER A 549 8.68 -12.88 -18.36
C SER A 549 9.43 -13.04 -19.68
N ALA A 550 9.33 -12.00 -20.49
CA ALA A 550 10.22 -11.74 -21.60
C ALA A 550 10.90 -10.41 -21.32
N SER A 551 12.11 -10.45 -20.81
CA SER A 551 12.81 -9.25 -20.30
C SER A 551 14.18 -9.11 -20.92
N ARG A 552 14.71 -7.87 -20.91
CA ARG A 552 16.09 -7.61 -21.29
C ARG A 552 17.04 -8.49 -20.47
N THR A 553 17.99 -9.15 -21.14
CA THR A 553 19.03 -9.92 -20.46
C THR A 553 19.97 -8.99 -19.72
N VAL A 554 19.99 -9.09 -18.39
CA VAL A 554 20.90 -8.33 -17.51
C VAL A 554 21.49 -9.28 -16.47
N SER A 555 22.77 -9.09 -16.16
CA SER A 555 23.42 -9.76 -15.02
C SER A 555 23.30 -8.87 -13.81
N LEU A 556 22.30 -9.13 -12.98
CA LEU A 556 22.28 -8.62 -11.61
C LEU A 556 23.20 -9.53 -10.81
N GLY A 557 24.25 -9.00 -10.21
CA GLY A 557 25.05 -9.71 -9.23
C GLY A 557 24.16 -10.03 -8.01
N GLU A 558 23.44 -11.16 -8.06
CA GLU A 558 22.61 -11.61 -6.94
C GLU A 558 23.53 -12.26 -5.91
N GLU A 559 23.68 -11.62 -4.75
CA GLU A 559 24.27 -12.25 -3.56
C GLU A 559 23.40 -13.46 -3.19
N ASN A 560 24.04 -14.64 -3.01
CA ASN A 560 23.40 -15.92 -2.65
C ASN A 560 22.52 -16.58 -3.73
N SER A 561 22.89 -16.50 -5.00
CA SER A 561 22.26 -17.30 -6.06
C SER A 561 23.08 -18.55 -6.38
N SER A 562 22.42 -19.68 -6.56
CA SER A 562 22.97 -20.89 -7.15
C SER A 562 22.24 -21.20 -8.45
N SER A 563 22.95 -21.56 -9.49
CA SER A 563 22.35 -21.90 -10.79
C SER A 563 22.79 -23.29 -11.27
N ILE A 564 21.88 -23.93 -11.99
CA ILE A 564 22.10 -25.22 -12.61
C ILE A 564 21.70 -25.10 -14.08
N THR A 565 22.55 -25.52 -14.98
CA THR A 565 22.21 -25.61 -16.40
C THR A 565 21.77 -27.02 -16.75
N ILE A 566 20.69 -27.15 -17.49
CA ILE A 566 20.19 -28.43 -18.02
C ILE A 566 20.25 -28.33 -19.55
N SER A 567 21.06 -29.13 -20.16
CA SER A 567 21.21 -29.21 -21.63
C SER A 567 20.78 -30.59 -22.13
N ASN A 568 19.88 -30.62 -23.12
CA ASN A 568 19.37 -31.87 -23.72
C ASN A 568 18.83 -32.88 -22.70
N GLY A 569 18.10 -32.38 -21.68
CA GLY A 569 17.55 -33.23 -20.61
C GLY A 569 18.59 -33.83 -19.66
N LYS A 570 19.84 -33.41 -19.72
CA LYS A 570 20.94 -33.86 -18.85
C LYS A 570 21.46 -32.68 -18.02
N PHE A 571 21.77 -32.98 -16.78
CA PHE A 571 22.44 -32.00 -15.91
C PHE A 571 23.91 -31.88 -16.30
N ASP A 572 24.32 -30.71 -16.73
CA ASP A 572 25.68 -30.43 -17.17
C ASP A 572 26.29 -29.36 -16.27
N SER A 573 26.76 -29.74 -15.06
CA SER A 573 27.63 -28.86 -14.31
C SER A 573 28.49 -29.58 -13.26
N ILE A 574 29.69 -29.05 -13.09
CA ILE A 574 30.69 -29.50 -12.11
C ILE A 574 30.17 -29.24 -10.66
N ASN A 575 29.41 -28.18 -10.44
CA ASN A 575 28.89 -27.82 -9.12
C ASN A 575 27.70 -28.67 -8.65
N PHE A 576 26.92 -29.22 -9.56
CA PHE A 576 25.86 -30.16 -9.25
C PHE A 576 26.39 -31.54 -8.97
N LYS A 577 27.52 -31.93 -9.59
CA LYS A 577 28.18 -33.21 -9.38
C LYS A 577 28.61 -33.39 -7.92
N ASP A 578 29.10 -32.35 -7.24
CA ASP A 578 29.45 -32.39 -5.82
C ASP A 578 28.22 -32.44 -4.89
N SER A 579 27.15 -31.77 -5.26
CA SER A 579 25.88 -31.83 -4.54
C SER A 579 25.14 -33.13 -4.80
N LEU A 580 25.14 -33.67 -6.04
CA LEU A 580 24.60 -34.97 -6.39
C LEU A 580 25.48 -36.13 -5.92
N THR A 581 26.80 -35.98 -5.82
CA THR A 581 27.67 -37.03 -5.26
C THR A 581 27.33 -37.23 -3.77
N LYS A 582 26.98 -36.18 -3.06
CA LYS A 582 26.42 -36.28 -1.70
C LYS A 582 24.99 -36.83 -1.66
N LEU A 583 24.22 -36.69 -2.73
CA LEU A 583 22.85 -37.22 -2.89
C LEU A 583 22.86 -38.64 -3.49
N SER A 584 23.76 -38.97 -4.43
CA SER A 584 23.79 -40.25 -5.12
C SER A 584 24.14 -41.42 -4.20
N THR A 585 24.71 -41.16 -3.03
CA THR A 585 24.83 -42.18 -1.96
C THR A 585 23.47 -42.50 -1.31
N SER A 586 22.42 -41.73 -1.58
CA SER A 586 21.08 -41.90 -1.01
C SER A 586 19.94 -42.05 -2.05
N LEU A 587 20.20 -41.80 -3.35
CA LEU A 587 19.24 -42.06 -4.43
C LEU A 587 19.42 -43.48 -4.98
N SER A 588 18.33 -44.26 -5.03
CA SER A 588 18.33 -45.49 -5.80
C SER A 588 18.53 -45.17 -7.30
N ALA A 589 19.19 -46.07 -8.05
CA ALA A 589 19.39 -45.90 -9.50
C ALA A 589 18.08 -45.69 -10.27
N SER A 590 16.95 -46.18 -9.76
CA SER A 590 15.61 -45.98 -10.32
C SER A 590 15.09 -44.54 -10.13
N GLY A 591 15.40 -43.87 -9.03
CA GLY A 591 14.99 -42.48 -8.77
C GLY A 591 15.69 -41.46 -9.67
N ALA A 592 16.99 -41.66 -9.92
CA ALA A 592 17.78 -40.86 -10.84
C ALA A 592 17.31 -41.05 -12.32
N ALA A 593 16.94 -42.28 -12.70
CA ALA A 593 16.39 -42.58 -14.03
C ALA A 593 15.02 -41.90 -14.24
N THR A 594 14.12 -41.94 -13.24
CA THR A 594 12.79 -41.30 -13.30
C THR A 594 12.88 -39.78 -13.40
N LEU A 595 13.80 -39.13 -12.67
CA LEU A 595 14.03 -37.72 -12.76
C LEU A 595 14.57 -37.31 -14.14
N SER A 596 15.55 -38.06 -14.66
CA SER A 596 16.11 -37.88 -16.01
C SER A 596 15.06 -38.08 -17.11
N GLU A 597 14.15 -39.04 -16.97
CA GLU A 597 13.07 -39.27 -17.92
C GLU A 597 12.04 -38.14 -17.95
N LYS A 598 11.69 -37.56 -16.78
CA LYS A 598 10.76 -36.42 -16.70
C LYS A 598 11.37 -35.12 -17.19
N LEU A 599 12.69 -34.98 -17.12
CA LEU A 599 13.41 -33.82 -17.66
C LEU A 599 13.64 -33.90 -19.18
N LYS A 600 13.36 -35.03 -19.84
CA LYS A 600 13.39 -35.17 -21.31
C LYS A 600 12.44 -34.26 -22.08
N ILE A 601 11.49 -33.64 -21.39
CA ILE A 601 10.62 -32.57 -21.90
C ILE A 601 11.41 -31.37 -22.44
N PHE A 602 12.65 -31.19 -21.97
CA PHE A 602 13.58 -30.15 -22.43
C PHE A 602 14.67 -30.72 -23.38
N ASN A 603 14.38 -31.84 -24.05
CA ASN A 603 15.39 -32.63 -24.79
C ASN A 603 16.13 -31.85 -25.89
N ASP A 604 15.57 -30.79 -26.42
CA ASP A 604 16.18 -30.02 -27.50
C ASP A 604 16.56 -28.61 -27.07
N GLN A 605 16.64 -28.32 -25.75
CA GLN A 605 16.85 -26.98 -25.26
C GLN A 605 17.83 -26.93 -24.08
N GLU A 606 18.60 -25.86 -24.04
CA GLU A 606 19.37 -25.46 -22.90
C GLU A 606 18.45 -24.58 -22.02
N ILE A 607 18.34 -24.89 -20.74
CA ILE A 607 17.65 -24.08 -19.75
C ILE A 607 18.54 -23.88 -18.53
N THR A 608 18.44 -22.71 -17.94
CA THR A 608 19.10 -22.40 -16.66
C THR A 608 18.06 -22.33 -15.57
N VAL A 609 18.25 -23.05 -14.48
CA VAL A 609 17.47 -22.94 -13.27
C VAL A 609 18.32 -22.25 -12.24
N SER A 610 17.89 -21.09 -11.77
CA SER A 610 18.55 -20.37 -10.69
C SER A 610 17.62 -20.28 -9.47
N MET A 611 18.23 -20.37 -8.30
CA MET A 611 17.56 -20.20 -7.02
C MET A 611 18.23 -19.04 -6.29
N THR A 612 17.43 -18.09 -5.84
CA THR A 612 17.86 -16.96 -5.00
C THR A 612 17.15 -17.05 -3.67
N THR A 613 17.88 -16.87 -2.59
CA THR A 613 17.31 -16.84 -1.23
C THR A 613 17.52 -15.47 -0.61
N SER A 614 16.46 -14.94 -0.01
CA SER A 614 16.51 -13.73 0.83
C SER A 614 15.97 -14.05 2.22
N PRO A 615 16.05 -13.13 3.19
CA PRO A 615 15.38 -13.31 4.47
C PRO A 615 13.89 -13.60 4.32
N ASP A 616 13.22 -13.01 3.34
CA ASP A 616 11.76 -12.97 3.23
C ASP A 616 11.18 -13.96 2.22
N TYR A 617 11.98 -14.43 1.27
CA TYR A 617 11.48 -15.32 0.19
C TYR A 617 12.55 -16.24 -0.38
N ILE A 618 12.08 -17.27 -1.10
CA ILE A 618 12.87 -18.14 -1.98
C ILE A 618 12.32 -17.94 -3.39
N LYS A 619 13.19 -17.63 -4.35
CA LYS A 619 12.82 -17.44 -5.74
C LYS A 619 13.51 -18.46 -6.64
N PHE A 620 12.71 -19.11 -7.47
CA PHE A 620 13.18 -19.96 -8.55
C PHE A 620 12.96 -19.27 -9.87
N LYS A 621 13.99 -19.21 -10.70
CA LYS A 621 13.91 -18.67 -12.06
C LYS A 621 14.40 -19.73 -13.03
N ILE A 622 13.54 -20.09 -13.97
CA ILE A 622 13.85 -21.01 -15.06
C ILE A 622 13.90 -20.18 -16.32
N SER A 623 15.02 -20.17 -17.00
CA SER A 623 15.22 -19.32 -18.17
C SER A 623 15.78 -20.11 -19.36
N ALA A 624 15.32 -19.74 -20.55
CA ALA A 624 15.94 -20.15 -21.82
C ALA A 624 17.16 -19.27 -22.12
N PRO A 625 18.08 -19.74 -23.02
CA PRO A 625 19.12 -18.89 -23.56
C PRO A 625 18.56 -17.61 -24.15
N PRO A 626 19.28 -16.48 -24.05
CA PRO A 626 18.80 -15.22 -24.57
C PRO A 626 18.58 -15.25 -26.08
N ILE A 627 17.47 -14.66 -26.53
CA ILE A 627 17.21 -14.37 -27.93
C ILE A 627 17.99 -13.09 -28.28
N ASP A 628 19.08 -13.18 -28.99
CA ASP A 628 19.86 -12.03 -29.48
C ASP A 628 19.57 -11.80 -30.97
N ASN A 629 18.49 -11.07 -31.24
CA ASN A 629 18.09 -10.69 -32.58
C ASN A 629 17.80 -9.18 -32.64
N LYS A 630 18.72 -8.42 -33.23
CA LYS A 630 18.66 -6.96 -33.31
C LYS A 630 17.58 -6.43 -34.25
N ASP A 631 16.95 -7.27 -35.06
CA ASP A 631 15.80 -6.91 -35.88
C ASP A 631 14.49 -7.00 -35.07
N VAL A 632 14.53 -7.71 -33.94
CA VAL A 632 13.38 -7.93 -33.05
C VAL A 632 13.40 -6.96 -31.86
N ALA A 633 14.58 -6.74 -31.27
CA ALA A 633 14.75 -5.85 -30.12
C ALA A 633 16.16 -5.23 -30.08
N PRO A 634 16.34 -4.06 -29.43
CA PRO A 634 17.64 -3.40 -29.31
C PRO A 634 18.61 -4.07 -28.34
N PHE A 635 18.17 -5.15 -27.68
CA PHE A 635 18.91 -5.89 -26.67
C PHE A 635 18.53 -7.37 -26.69
N PRO A 636 19.38 -8.27 -26.16
CA PRO A 636 19.02 -9.68 -25.97
C PRO A 636 17.86 -9.83 -24.99
N ILE A 637 16.93 -10.75 -25.29
CA ILE A 637 15.72 -11.03 -24.50
C ILE A 637 15.87 -12.39 -23.83
N THR A 638 15.73 -12.43 -22.52
CA THR A 638 15.62 -13.66 -21.73
C THR A 638 14.15 -14.01 -21.48
N LEU A 639 13.78 -15.23 -21.83
CA LEU A 639 12.48 -15.81 -21.51
C LEU A 639 12.60 -16.57 -20.20
N SER A 640 11.69 -16.30 -19.23
CA SER A 640 11.79 -16.93 -17.91
C SER A 640 10.41 -17.26 -17.33
N LEU A 641 10.39 -18.36 -16.56
CA LEU A 641 9.34 -18.66 -15.59
C LEU A 641 9.89 -18.39 -14.19
N ASN A 642 9.20 -17.60 -13.39
CA ASN A 642 9.62 -17.23 -12.05
C ASN A 642 8.59 -17.74 -11.04
N ILE A 643 9.07 -18.32 -9.95
CA ILE A 643 8.28 -18.79 -8.82
C ILE A 643 8.89 -18.21 -7.56
N GLU A 644 8.12 -17.41 -6.84
CA GLU A 644 8.50 -16.83 -5.56
C GLU A 644 7.68 -17.47 -4.44
N ILE A 645 8.34 -17.83 -3.36
CA ILE A 645 7.73 -18.42 -2.16
C ILE A 645 8.14 -17.55 -0.99
N LYS A 646 7.16 -16.91 -0.32
CA LYS A 646 7.41 -16.15 0.92
C LYS A 646 7.70 -17.07 2.09
N LYS A 647 8.70 -16.71 2.88
CA LYS A 647 9.01 -17.36 4.15
C LYS A 647 8.06 -16.79 5.20
N LEU A 648 7.30 -17.64 5.88
CA LEU A 648 6.51 -17.27 7.05
C LEU A 648 7.20 -17.84 8.29
N ASP A 649 7.35 -17.02 9.33
CA ASP A 649 8.11 -17.34 10.55
C ASP A 649 7.60 -18.60 11.31
N SER A 650 6.43 -19.12 10.97
CA SER A 650 5.75 -20.22 11.68
C SER A 650 5.50 -21.49 10.87
N ILE A 651 5.94 -21.57 9.60
CA ILE A 651 5.65 -22.74 8.73
C ILE A 651 6.82 -23.71 8.71
N SER A 652 6.54 -24.98 9.02
CA SER A 652 7.51 -26.05 8.86
C SER A 652 7.80 -26.34 7.38
N ILE A 653 9.02 -26.83 7.06
CA ILE A 653 9.41 -27.22 5.69
C ILE A 653 8.43 -28.24 5.08
N LYS A 654 7.86 -29.14 5.93
CA LYS A 654 6.86 -30.12 5.50
C LYS A 654 5.55 -29.46 5.08
N GLU A 655 5.07 -28.48 5.84
CA GLU A 655 3.86 -27.70 5.51
C GLU A 655 4.10 -26.86 4.25
N LEU A 656 5.25 -26.24 4.13
CA LEU A 656 5.64 -25.49 2.95
C LEU A 656 5.63 -26.39 1.69
N ALA A 657 6.24 -27.58 1.76
CA ALA A 657 6.27 -28.52 0.63
C ALA A 657 4.87 -29.04 0.28
N THR A 658 4.04 -29.40 1.29
CA THR A 658 2.68 -29.91 1.09
C THR A 658 1.76 -28.81 0.52
N THR A 659 1.87 -27.58 1.03
CA THR A 659 1.07 -26.44 0.57
C THR A 659 1.49 -26.04 -0.84
N THR A 660 2.79 -26.03 -1.15
CA THR A 660 3.30 -25.77 -2.49
C THR A 660 2.76 -26.80 -3.50
N TYR A 661 2.79 -28.08 -3.14
CA TYR A 661 2.25 -29.16 -3.97
C TYR A 661 0.76 -28.98 -4.23
N SER A 662 -0.03 -28.80 -3.17
CA SER A 662 -1.47 -28.63 -3.25
C SER A 662 -1.87 -27.42 -4.13
N LYS A 663 -1.19 -26.29 -3.95
CA LYS A 663 -1.43 -25.07 -4.72
C LYS A 663 -1.07 -25.23 -6.20
N LEU A 664 0.09 -25.80 -6.51
CA LEU A 664 0.51 -26.05 -7.89
C LEU A 664 -0.38 -27.08 -8.59
N SER A 665 -0.88 -28.09 -7.85
CA SER A 665 -1.83 -29.08 -8.36
C SER A 665 -3.20 -28.42 -8.65
N GLN A 666 -3.66 -27.51 -7.80
CA GLN A 666 -4.89 -26.76 -7.99
C GLN A 666 -4.80 -25.76 -9.16
N MET A 667 -3.64 -25.15 -9.36
CA MET A 667 -3.36 -24.28 -10.51
C MET A 667 -3.40 -25.08 -11.82
N ALA A 668 -2.81 -26.27 -11.84
CA ALA A 668 -2.84 -27.17 -13.01
C ALA A 668 -4.27 -27.65 -13.34
N TYR A 669 -5.13 -27.79 -12.34
CA TYR A 669 -6.53 -28.21 -12.51
C TYR A 669 -7.43 -27.09 -13.06
N ASN A 670 -7.23 -25.83 -12.62
CA ASN A 670 -8.13 -24.71 -12.94
C ASN A 670 -7.90 -24.09 -14.33
N THR A 671 -6.95 -24.54 -15.09
CA THR A 671 -6.59 -23.98 -16.39
C THR A 671 -6.62 -25.06 -17.47
N ALA A 672 -7.58 -24.90 -18.38
CA ALA A 672 -7.87 -25.86 -19.45
C ALA A 672 -6.61 -26.26 -20.25
N ASN A 673 -6.39 -27.57 -20.33
CA ASN A 673 -5.56 -28.34 -21.30
C ASN A 673 -4.08 -27.98 -21.56
N GLY A 674 -3.59 -26.74 -21.34
CA GLY A 674 -2.19 -26.36 -21.57
C GLY A 674 -1.33 -26.35 -20.28
N LEU A 675 -1.94 -26.03 -19.15
CA LEU A 675 -1.27 -25.82 -17.87
C LEU A 675 -1.01 -27.12 -17.07
N VAL A 676 -1.62 -28.24 -17.40
CA VAL A 676 -1.30 -29.57 -16.82
C VAL A 676 0.17 -29.89 -17.03
N TYR A 677 0.71 -29.48 -18.18
CA TYR A 677 2.12 -29.68 -18.52
C TYR A 677 3.05 -28.77 -17.71
N ILE A 678 2.67 -27.50 -17.50
CA ILE A 678 3.42 -26.55 -16.66
C ILE A 678 3.41 -27.00 -15.21
N GLY A 679 2.27 -27.44 -14.68
CA GLY A 679 2.18 -27.96 -13.32
C GLY A 679 3.16 -29.09 -13.06
N LYS A 680 3.31 -30.03 -14.01
CA LYS A 680 4.27 -31.15 -13.92
C LYS A 680 5.72 -30.67 -13.96
N ILE A 681 6.06 -29.74 -14.86
CA ILE A 681 7.40 -29.16 -14.99
C ILE A 681 7.77 -28.37 -13.74
N VAL A 682 6.89 -27.46 -13.31
CA VAL A 682 7.07 -26.63 -12.12
C VAL A 682 7.21 -27.50 -10.88
N LEU A 683 6.42 -28.57 -10.77
CA LEU A 683 6.49 -29.50 -9.66
C LEU A 683 7.84 -30.22 -9.59
N CYS A 684 8.32 -30.73 -10.72
CA CYS A 684 9.63 -31.40 -10.79
C CYS A 684 10.78 -30.45 -10.43
N ILE A 685 10.69 -29.18 -10.85
CA ILE A 685 11.73 -28.19 -10.64
C ILE A 685 11.70 -27.64 -9.22
N VAL A 686 10.54 -27.35 -8.67
CA VAL A 686 10.38 -26.90 -7.27
C VAL A 686 10.79 -28.01 -6.30
N ALA A 687 10.44 -29.27 -6.61
CA ALA A 687 10.87 -30.41 -5.81
C ALA A 687 12.40 -30.59 -5.85
N SER A 688 13.02 -30.49 -7.03
CA SER A 688 14.47 -30.57 -7.17
C SER A 688 15.20 -29.41 -6.47
N ALA A 689 14.65 -28.20 -6.56
CA ALA A 689 15.21 -27.00 -5.96
C ALA A 689 15.04 -26.95 -4.43
N LEU A 690 13.93 -27.47 -3.88
CA LEU A 690 13.75 -27.65 -2.43
C LEU A 690 14.79 -28.64 -1.87
N VAL A 691 15.08 -29.72 -2.59
CA VAL A 691 16.12 -30.67 -2.21
C VAL A 691 17.49 -29.98 -2.19
N ILE A 692 17.82 -29.20 -3.21
CA ILE A 692 19.08 -28.45 -3.29
C ILE A 692 19.20 -27.44 -2.17
N TYR A 693 18.13 -26.72 -1.85
CA TYR A 693 18.09 -25.75 -0.73
C TYR A 693 18.35 -26.43 0.61
N VAL A 694 17.66 -27.52 0.90
CA VAL A 694 17.85 -28.30 2.13
C VAL A 694 19.28 -28.80 2.26
N LEU A 695 19.90 -29.20 1.16
CA LEU A 695 21.27 -29.74 1.15
C LEU A 695 22.36 -28.66 1.21
N SER A 696 22.14 -27.50 0.56
CA SER A 696 23.14 -26.43 0.48
C SER A 696 23.24 -25.58 1.74
N ASN A 697 22.18 -25.47 2.55
CA ASN A 697 22.14 -24.57 3.71
C ASN A 697 22.39 -25.24 5.07
N GLY A 698 22.87 -26.52 5.10
CA GLY A 698 23.20 -27.18 6.35
C GLY A 698 22.02 -27.35 7.32
N ILE A 699 20.77 -27.33 6.82
CA ILE A 699 19.53 -27.53 7.61
C ILE A 699 19.49 -28.94 8.24
N VAL A 700 20.41 -29.82 7.87
CA VAL A 700 20.70 -31.03 8.62
C VAL A 700 20.97 -30.72 10.11
N ALA A 701 21.58 -29.59 10.43
CA ALA A 701 21.81 -29.15 11.81
C ALA A 701 20.51 -28.65 12.50
N ALA A 702 19.60 -27.98 11.78
CA ALA A 702 18.31 -27.51 12.32
C ALA A 702 17.30 -28.64 12.47
N LEU A 703 17.27 -29.62 11.55
CA LEU A 703 16.44 -30.82 11.68
C LEU A 703 16.93 -31.78 12.78
N SER A 704 18.25 -31.82 13.07
CA SER A 704 18.76 -32.57 14.21
C SER A 704 18.46 -31.92 15.57
N ALA A 705 18.22 -30.60 15.63
CA ALA A 705 17.78 -29.93 16.83
C ALA A 705 16.28 -30.14 17.15
N ILE A 706 15.45 -30.43 16.14
CA ILE A 706 14.00 -30.74 16.30
C ILE A 706 13.80 -32.22 16.69
N ALA A 707 14.72 -33.10 16.38
CA ALA A 707 14.71 -34.51 16.77
C ALA A 707 15.39 -34.76 18.11
N VAL A 708 15.04 -34.02 19.14
CA VAL A 708 15.45 -34.34 20.53
C VAL A 708 14.71 -35.61 20.97
N GLY A 709 15.33 -36.75 20.74
CA GLY A 709 14.86 -38.05 21.27
C GLY A 709 15.18 -39.32 20.48
N SER A 710 15.61 -39.24 19.20
CA SER A 710 16.05 -40.45 18.49
C SER A 710 17.12 -40.13 17.45
N ALA A 711 18.18 -40.96 17.43
CA ALA A 711 19.31 -40.87 16.53
C ALA A 711 18.89 -41.24 15.09
N PHE A 712 18.38 -40.27 14.33
CA PHE A 712 18.23 -40.37 12.88
C PHE A 712 19.39 -39.64 12.22
N SER A 713 20.19 -40.36 11.40
CA SER A 713 21.27 -39.76 10.61
C SER A 713 20.69 -38.84 9.52
N GLY A 714 21.38 -37.77 9.16
CA GLY A 714 21.00 -36.84 8.07
C GLY A 714 20.67 -37.53 6.74
N THR A 715 21.21 -38.75 6.51
CA THR A 715 20.94 -39.64 5.37
C THR A 715 19.50 -40.16 5.34
N VAL A 716 18.87 -40.41 6.51
CA VAL A 716 17.50 -40.92 6.60
C VAL A 716 16.51 -39.78 6.30
N ILE A 717 16.81 -38.57 6.73
CA ILE A 717 15.96 -37.39 6.49
C ILE A 717 15.98 -37.02 5.00
N ALA A 718 17.16 -37.03 4.37
CA ALA A 718 17.28 -36.83 2.94
C ALA A 718 16.54 -37.92 2.16
N GLY A 719 16.63 -39.17 2.60
CA GLY A 719 15.90 -40.32 2.03
C GLY A 719 14.39 -40.17 2.14
N VAL A 720 13.87 -39.72 3.27
CA VAL A 720 12.42 -39.47 3.48
C VAL A 720 11.91 -38.34 2.60
N ILE A 721 12.65 -37.23 2.46
CA ILE A 721 12.30 -36.12 1.57
C ILE A 721 12.28 -36.57 0.11
N ILE A 722 13.25 -37.37 -0.30
CA ILE A 722 13.33 -37.93 -1.66
C ILE A 722 12.20 -38.91 -1.91
N VAL A 723 11.87 -39.78 -0.97
CA VAL A 723 10.75 -40.74 -1.09
C VAL A 723 9.41 -39.95 -1.15
N LEU A 724 9.22 -38.93 -0.33
CA LEU A 724 8.04 -38.05 -0.39
C LEU A 724 7.95 -37.37 -1.78
N LEU A 725 9.04 -36.86 -2.30
CA LEU A 725 9.10 -36.24 -3.62
C LEU A 725 8.85 -37.25 -4.75
N LEU A 726 9.36 -38.44 -4.66
CA LEU A 726 9.13 -39.51 -5.63
C LEU A 726 7.69 -40.05 -5.55
N THR A 727 7.10 -40.12 -4.36
CA THR A 727 5.70 -40.49 -4.19
C THR A 727 4.78 -39.44 -4.81
N ILE A 728 5.08 -38.14 -4.56
CA ILE A 728 4.40 -37.00 -5.17
C ILE A 728 4.53 -37.01 -6.70
N LEU A 729 5.71 -37.34 -7.22
CA LEU A 729 5.97 -37.41 -8.67
C LEU A 729 5.37 -38.66 -9.35
N ASN A 730 5.09 -39.72 -8.61
CA ASN A 730 4.52 -40.97 -9.11
C ASN A 730 2.98 -41.07 -8.90
N GLU A 731 2.36 -40.23 -8.14
CA GLU A 731 0.89 -40.19 -8.09
C GLU A 731 0.35 -39.77 -9.48
N PRO A 732 -0.47 -40.61 -10.15
CA PRO A 732 -1.16 -40.20 -11.34
C PRO A 732 -2.10 -39.07 -10.99
N PHE A 733 -2.05 -37.96 -11.72
CA PHE A 733 -3.12 -36.99 -11.69
C PHE A 733 -4.43 -37.73 -12.00
N LYS A 734 -5.36 -37.76 -11.07
CA LYS A 734 -6.65 -38.41 -11.31
C LYS A 734 -7.31 -37.72 -12.51
N ASP A 735 -7.55 -38.52 -13.56
CA ASP A 735 -8.32 -38.06 -14.72
C ASP A 735 -9.70 -37.56 -14.22
N SER A 736 -10.16 -36.49 -14.81
CA SER A 736 -11.37 -35.73 -14.48
C SER A 736 -12.68 -36.52 -14.61
N ASP A 737 -12.65 -37.80 -14.93
CA ASP A 737 -13.84 -38.60 -15.22
C ASP A 737 -14.42 -39.40 -14.02
N GLN A 738 -13.93 -39.16 -12.80
CA GLN A 738 -14.41 -39.86 -11.61
C GLN A 738 -14.86 -38.93 -10.44
N ILE A 739 -15.34 -37.72 -10.71
CA ILE A 739 -16.08 -36.94 -9.72
C ILE A 739 -17.36 -36.44 -10.37
N ASN A 740 -18.42 -37.23 -10.24
CA ASN A 740 -19.81 -36.77 -10.34
C ASN A 740 -20.25 -36.25 -8.96
#